data_82e1e009fcb722db061f4a4acf64a6e5
#
_entry.id   82e1e009fcb722db061f4a4acf64a6e5
#
_cell.length_a   1.000
_cell.length_b   1.000
_cell.length_c   1.000
_cell.angle_alpha   90.00
_cell.angle_beta   90.00
_cell.angle_gamma   90.00
#
_symmetry.space_group_name_H-M   'P 1'
#
loop_
_entity.id
_entity.type
_entity.pdbx_description
1 polymer ?
#
loop_
_entity_poly.entity_id
_entity_poly.type
_entity_poly.pdbx_seq_one_letter_code
_entity_poly.pdbx_strand_id
1 'polypeptide(L)'
;MEQNRRHFIRSAAMSAATAIAAGSDSISLPIVSAAERSAISWKKAPCRFCGTGCHVQVGVEKGRVVAIAGDRGAEVNKGLLCVKGYHVGSAMYGTDRLTSPRLRRGDTYEAISWDQALDVIASRIEMAPERFAFYGSGQWTIPEGYAAQKFMKGGLSNNHIDPNARLCMASAVTGFLATYGVDEPAGCYDDLDHCDVLILWGNNPAEMHPVLFSRVVDRRARGESVEMIDIATRRTRSTQHCQHYLEIKPHGDVAIANGIAHLLLKNGTYDRTFVASYCNFKAPNPDQPNLHGRSIGFDEYRQLLEPYTPEYVERLSGVPADKLRLLADRFGRRDLKITSLWCMGMNQHTMGTAINSMVHGVHLLSGHFGRPGDAPTSLTGQPSACGTVREVGTLAHALPGGRLVAEPEHRQHAESYWKLPAGRLNPQPGYHTVKMWEQFCTPAEQGGDIDTIWVQVTNPGQSLPNLQKLFQGKQGLQEKFLIVSDVYPTATTQLADLILPSAMWVEKNGIFGNSERRTQQWFKMVEPPGEARDDLWQTIAVAHRLFERDFAGMRDSEGRFLFEVLDESGRPVPVWQWENYYDVNVDKHLFEEYRQFTRYKHQDLAPYDEYVPTRGLRWPVVEQPNGTWAETRFRFVEGSDPYVEAGTGIQFYHSTTQDNRAQVWFHPYEPPAEIPDSTYPLTMTTGRVLEHWHTGSMTRRIPELSQAMPSAYVEMHPEDARDRDLQSGDAVVIRSRRGEIKLVAWVNGRGRPPRGTVFVPFFDETMLINELTLDALDPFSKQPDYKKSAVQVIKA
;
A
#
# COMPACT_ATOMS: atom_id res chain seq x y z
N MET A 1 -21.70 -27.97 -10.33
CA MET A 1 -21.05 -26.63 -10.36
C MET A 1 -21.39 -25.82 -11.63
N GLU A 2 -21.61 -26.47 -12.75
CA GLU A 2 -22.09 -25.78 -13.98
C GLU A 2 -23.52 -25.22 -13.87
N GLN A 3 -24.39 -25.83 -13.07
CA GLN A 3 -25.73 -25.32 -12.79
C GLN A 3 -25.77 -23.98 -12.04
N ASN A 4 -24.83 -23.70 -11.16
CA ASN A 4 -24.78 -22.43 -10.39
C ASN A 4 -24.29 -21.25 -11.23
N ARG A 5 -23.42 -21.48 -12.21
CA ARG A 5 -22.94 -20.44 -13.15
C ARG A 5 -24.04 -20.05 -14.13
N ARG A 6 -24.80 -21.00 -14.62
CA ARG A 6 -25.99 -20.76 -15.46
C ARG A 6 -27.14 -20.08 -14.70
N HIS A 7 -27.28 -20.37 -13.41
CA HIS A 7 -28.27 -19.68 -12.56
C HIS A 7 -27.92 -18.23 -12.30
N PHE A 8 -26.63 -17.90 -12.03
CA PHE A 8 -26.21 -16.52 -11.83
C PHE A 8 -26.37 -15.66 -13.09
N ILE A 9 -25.97 -16.19 -14.25
CA ILE A 9 -26.13 -15.50 -15.54
C ILE A 9 -27.62 -15.42 -15.94
N ARG A 10 -28.42 -16.44 -15.65
CA ARG A 10 -29.88 -16.41 -15.87
C ARG A 10 -30.60 -15.48 -14.90
N SER A 11 -30.18 -15.37 -13.64
CA SER A 11 -30.77 -14.45 -12.68
C SER A 11 -30.49 -13.00 -13.04
N ALA A 12 -29.28 -12.67 -13.49
CA ALA A 12 -28.96 -11.33 -14.00
C ALA A 12 -29.72 -10.99 -15.31
N ALA A 13 -29.88 -11.96 -16.20
CA ALA A 13 -30.66 -11.79 -17.43
C ALA A 13 -32.18 -11.79 -17.17
N MET A 14 -32.67 -12.57 -16.20
CA MET A 14 -34.08 -12.59 -15.82
C MET A 14 -34.51 -11.36 -15.01
N SER A 15 -33.64 -10.74 -14.23
CA SER A 15 -33.91 -9.45 -13.58
C SER A 15 -34.06 -8.32 -14.59
N ALA A 16 -33.38 -8.39 -15.73
CA ALA A 16 -33.57 -7.48 -16.85
C ALA A 16 -34.84 -7.80 -17.66
N ALA A 17 -35.23 -9.10 -17.76
CA ALA A 17 -36.40 -9.54 -18.50
C ALA A 17 -37.73 -9.43 -17.74
N THR A 18 -37.70 -9.55 -16.39
CA THR A 18 -38.88 -9.42 -15.52
C THR A 18 -39.33 -7.95 -15.36
N ALA A 19 -38.41 -6.99 -15.51
CA ALA A 19 -38.75 -5.58 -15.63
C ALA A 19 -39.48 -5.22 -16.95
N ILE A 20 -39.39 -6.08 -17.97
CA ILE A 20 -40.06 -5.92 -19.28
C ILE A 20 -41.45 -6.57 -19.30
N ALA A 21 -41.77 -7.49 -18.35
CA ALA A 21 -43.02 -8.26 -18.36
C ALA A 21 -44.12 -7.77 -17.42
N ALA A 22 -43.86 -6.77 -16.57
CA ALA A 22 -44.87 -6.11 -15.74
C ALA A 22 -45.37 -4.85 -16.47
N GLY A 23 -46.45 -5.02 -17.18
CA GLY A 23 -46.99 -4.11 -18.12
C GLY A 23 -47.32 -2.69 -17.68
N SER A 24 -47.38 -1.85 -18.70
CA SER A 24 -47.86 -0.49 -18.85
C SER A 24 -46.91 0.63 -18.45
N ASP A 25 -46.65 1.39 -19.46
CA ASP A 25 -45.83 2.60 -19.61
C ASP A 25 -44.36 2.35 -19.89
N SER A 26 -44.11 2.35 -21.22
CA SER A 26 -42.81 2.18 -21.84
C SER A 26 -41.73 3.11 -21.28
N ILE A 27 -40.97 2.64 -20.31
CA ILE A 27 -39.59 3.10 -20.13
C ILE A 27 -38.79 2.37 -21.22
N SER A 28 -38.74 2.91 -22.40
CA SER A 28 -37.75 2.55 -23.39
C SER A 28 -36.40 2.99 -22.81
N LEU A 29 -35.65 2.03 -22.29
CA LEU A 29 -34.19 2.25 -22.15
C LEU A 29 -33.70 2.65 -23.54
N PRO A 30 -33.11 3.83 -23.73
CA PRO A 30 -32.69 4.27 -25.06
C PRO A 30 -31.69 3.22 -25.56
N ILE A 31 -32.07 2.52 -26.65
CA ILE A 31 -31.12 1.71 -27.42
C ILE A 31 -30.17 2.74 -28.01
N VAL A 32 -29.00 2.93 -27.35
CA VAL A 32 -27.97 3.84 -27.84
C VAL A 32 -27.60 3.41 -29.24
N SER A 33 -27.88 4.21 -30.22
CA SER A 33 -27.60 3.95 -31.63
C SER A 33 -26.10 3.76 -31.86
N ALA A 34 -25.73 3.10 -32.96
CA ALA A 34 -24.31 2.97 -33.32
C ALA A 34 -23.64 4.34 -33.51
N ALA A 35 -24.39 5.35 -33.94
CA ALA A 35 -23.91 6.73 -34.07
C ALA A 35 -23.67 7.40 -32.69
N GLU A 36 -24.51 7.15 -31.69
CA GLU A 36 -24.30 7.63 -30.33
C GLU A 36 -23.13 6.92 -29.65
N ARG A 37 -22.88 5.63 -29.95
CA ARG A 37 -21.68 4.91 -29.50
C ARG A 37 -20.37 5.44 -30.12
N SER A 38 -20.41 6.03 -31.29
CA SER A 38 -19.27 6.65 -31.94
C SER A 38 -18.86 7.99 -31.31
N ALA A 39 -19.68 8.58 -30.44
CA ALA A 39 -19.38 9.82 -29.74
C ALA A 39 -18.47 9.62 -28.49
N ILE A 40 -18.33 8.39 -27.98
CA ILE A 40 -17.50 8.09 -26.82
C ILE A 40 -16.04 7.99 -27.23
N SER A 41 -15.21 8.88 -26.69
CA SER A 41 -13.76 8.82 -26.83
C SER A 41 -13.17 7.86 -25.78
N TRP A 42 -12.44 6.84 -26.23
CA TRP A 42 -11.81 5.85 -25.35
C TRP A 42 -10.32 6.13 -25.14
N LYS A 43 -9.92 6.26 -23.90
CA LYS A 43 -8.52 6.42 -23.46
C LYS A 43 -8.15 5.37 -22.43
N LYS A 44 -6.87 5.23 -22.09
CA LYS A 44 -6.36 4.20 -21.20
C LYS A 44 -5.80 4.79 -19.91
N ALA A 45 -6.03 4.11 -18.79
CA ALA A 45 -5.43 4.44 -17.50
C ALA A 45 -5.25 3.19 -16.64
N PRO A 46 -4.32 3.15 -15.67
CA PRO A 46 -4.39 2.18 -14.58
C PRO A 46 -5.54 2.52 -13.64
N CYS A 47 -6.16 1.48 -13.08
CA CYS A 47 -7.18 1.64 -12.03
C CYS A 47 -6.55 2.28 -10.79
N ARG A 48 -7.23 3.25 -10.17
CA ARG A 48 -6.68 3.99 -9.04
C ARG A 48 -6.84 3.32 -7.67
N PHE A 49 -7.46 2.14 -7.58
CA PHE A 49 -7.78 1.58 -6.27
C PHE A 49 -6.63 0.80 -5.62
N CYS A 50 -6.14 -0.26 -6.21
CA CYS A 50 -5.16 -1.10 -5.50
C CYS A 50 -3.87 -1.32 -6.28
N GLY A 51 -2.84 -1.79 -5.59
CA GLY A 51 -1.51 -2.06 -6.13
C GLY A 51 -1.42 -3.17 -7.18
N THR A 52 -2.53 -3.80 -7.55
CA THR A 52 -2.58 -4.67 -8.72
C THR A 52 -2.26 -3.91 -10.00
N GLY A 53 -2.74 -2.66 -10.15
CA GLY A 53 -2.50 -1.87 -11.35
C GLY A 53 -3.27 -2.37 -12.58
N CYS A 54 -4.52 -2.83 -12.40
CA CYS A 54 -5.37 -3.22 -13.53
C CYS A 54 -5.52 -2.06 -14.52
N HIS A 55 -5.34 -2.31 -15.80
CA HIS A 55 -5.53 -1.32 -16.84
C HIS A 55 -6.98 -1.26 -17.30
N VAL A 56 -7.51 -0.05 -17.40
CA VAL A 56 -8.88 0.22 -17.82
C VAL A 56 -8.91 1.06 -19.08
N GLN A 57 -9.94 0.87 -19.89
CA GLN A 57 -10.36 1.79 -20.92
C GLN A 57 -11.43 2.71 -20.33
N VAL A 58 -11.22 4.01 -20.45
CA VAL A 58 -12.07 5.07 -19.91
C VAL A 58 -12.80 5.71 -21.07
N GLY A 59 -14.12 5.56 -21.10
CA GLY A 59 -14.99 6.18 -22.09
C GLY A 59 -15.41 7.57 -21.63
N VAL A 60 -15.06 8.60 -22.42
CA VAL A 60 -15.38 10.00 -22.14
C VAL A 60 -16.34 10.53 -23.20
N GLU A 61 -17.44 11.15 -22.76
CA GLU A 61 -18.37 11.87 -23.60
C GLU A 61 -18.73 13.21 -22.95
N LYS A 62 -18.69 14.27 -23.74
CA LYS A 62 -19.02 15.64 -23.29
C LYS A 62 -18.29 16.06 -22.00
N GLY A 63 -17.00 15.73 -21.91
CA GLY A 63 -16.18 16.07 -20.75
C GLY A 63 -16.46 15.24 -19.48
N ARG A 64 -17.20 14.15 -19.56
CA ARG A 64 -17.49 13.25 -18.43
C ARG A 64 -17.06 11.82 -18.72
N VAL A 65 -16.58 11.12 -17.69
CA VAL A 65 -16.39 9.67 -17.75
C VAL A 65 -17.76 9.00 -17.69
N VAL A 66 -18.13 8.30 -18.76
CA VAL A 66 -19.45 7.67 -18.91
C VAL A 66 -19.38 6.14 -18.94
N ALA A 67 -18.20 5.58 -19.19
CA ALA A 67 -18.02 4.13 -19.29
C ALA A 67 -16.63 3.69 -18.81
N ILE A 68 -16.57 2.50 -18.23
CA ILE A 68 -15.32 1.82 -17.85
C ILE A 68 -15.35 0.40 -18.39
N ALA A 69 -14.26 -0.02 -19.03
CA ALA A 69 -14.04 -1.41 -19.44
C ALA A 69 -12.61 -1.86 -19.08
N GLY A 70 -12.40 -3.15 -18.89
CA GLY A 70 -11.05 -3.69 -18.71
C GLY A 70 -10.26 -3.67 -20.03
N ASP A 71 -9.01 -3.29 -19.99
CA ASP A 71 -8.14 -3.32 -21.18
C ASP A 71 -7.68 -4.75 -21.44
N ARG A 72 -8.17 -5.35 -22.53
CA ARG A 72 -7.85 -6.73 -22.94
C ARG A 72 -6.37 -6.92 -23.32
N GLY A 73 -5.71 -5.83 -23.74
CA GLY A 73 -4.30 -5.85 -24.11
C GLY A 73 -3.34 -5.69 -22.93
N ALA A 74 -3.84 -5.48 -21.71
CA ALA A 74 -3.01 -5.34 -20.53
C ALA A 74 -2.65 -6.71 -19.92
N GLU A 75 -1.36 -6.97 -19.73
CA GLU A 75 -0.86 -8.22 -19.12
C GLU A 75 -1.35 -8.43 -17.69
N VAL A 76 -1.49 -7.35 -16.92
CA VAL A 76 -1.89 -7.39 -15.50
C VAL A 76 -3.25 -8.04 -15.32
N ASN A 77 -4.26 -7.57 -16.04
CA ASN A 77 -5.66 -7.94 -15.81
C ASN A 77 -6.35 -8.61 -17.00
N LYS A 78 -5.72 -8.67 -18.18
CA LYS A 78 -6.22 -9.37 -19.37
C LYS A 78 -7.71 -9.08 -19.67
N GLY A 79 -8.13 -7.83 -19.44
CA GLY A 79 -9.51 -7.36 -19.61
C GLY A 79 -10.44 -7.58 -18.41
N LEU A 80 -9.99 -8.23 -17.34
CA LEU A 80 -10.81 -8.43 -16.14
C LEU A 80 -10.76 -7.22 -15.21
N LEU A 81 -11.85 -6.98 -14.49
CA LEU A 81 -11.93 -5.99 -13.40
C LEU A 81 -12.67 -6.59 -12.21
N CYS A 82 -12.36 -6.12 -11.01
CA CYS A 82 -13.17 -6.40 -9.82
C CYS A 82 -14.34 -5.42 -9.73
N VAL A 83 -15.28 -5.65 -8.80
CA VAL A 83 -16.44 -4.80 -8.60
C VAL A 83 -16.08 -3.32 -8.42
N LYS A 84 -15.01 -3.02 -7.66
CA LYS A 84 -14.54 -1.63 -7.51
C LYS A 84 -13.99 -1.05 -8.82
N GLY A 85 -13.26 -1.85 -9.60
CA GLY A 85 -12.70 -1.43 -10.88
C GLY A 85 -13.76 -1.08 -11.93
N TYR A 86 -14.87 -1.82 -11.97
CA TYR A 86 -16.01 -1.46 -12.84
C TYR A 86 -16.64 -0.12 -12.46
N HIS A 87 -16.62 0.26 -11.18
CA HIS A 87 -17.21 1.49 -10.66
C HIS A 87 -16.20 2.63 -10.45
N VAL A 88 -14.95 2.50 -10.94
CA VAL A 88 -13.90 3.51 -10.68
C VAL A 88 -14.28 4.88 -11.23
N GLY A 89 -14.96 4.94 -12.36
CA GLY A 89 -15.46 6.20 -12.94
C GLY A 89 -16.58 6.83 -12.10
N SER A 90 -17.49 6.03 -11.54
CA SER A 90 -18.58 6.51 -10.67
C SER A 90 -18.04 7.17 -9.39
N ALA A 91 -16.88 6.73 -8.89
CA ALA A 91 -16.25 7.33 -7.72
C ALA A 91 -15.86 8.81 -7.89
N MET A 92 -15.84 9.32 -9.12
CA MET A 92 -15.53 10.73 -9.43
C MET A 92 -16.71 11.69 -9.20
N TYR A 93 -17.93 11.19 -9.14
CA TYR A 93 -19.16 11.98 -9.23
C TYR A 93 -20.02 11.92 -7.97
N GLY A 94 -19.42 11.72 -6.79
CA GLY A 94 -20.11 11.92 -5.52
C GLY A 94 -20.61 13.37 -5.38
N THR A 95 -21.78 13.55 -4.80
CA THR A 95 -22.45 14.87 -4.70
C THR A 95 -21.78 15.84 -3.75
N ASP A 96 -20.91 15.34 -2.87
CA ASP A 96 -20.19 16.08 -1.83
C ASP A 96 -18.72 16.36 -2.18
N ARG A 97 -18.34 16.36 -3.48
CA ARG A 97 -16.99 16.72 -3.94
C ARG A 97 -16.56 18.08 -3.35
N LEU A 98 -15.33 18.14 -2.86
CA LEU A 98 -14.68 19.39 -2.49
C LEU A 98 -14.34 20.17 -3.76
N THR A 99 -14.78 21.44 -3.85
CA THR A 99 -14.71 22.25 -5.07
C THR A 99 -14.10 23.63 -4.86
N SER A 100 -13.84 24.05 -3.61
CA SER A 100 -13.14 25.31 -3.27
C SER A 100 -12.31 25.15 -2.01
N PRO A 101 -11.22 25.92 -1.85
CA PRO A 101 -10.51 25.97 -0.59
C PRO A 101 -11.41 26.49 0.54
N ARG A 102 -11.23 25.95 1.75
CA ARG A 102 -12.07 26.32 2.92
C ARG A 102 -11.22 26.49 4.16
N LEU A 103 -11.38 27.61 4.84
CA LEU A 103 -10.70 27.92 6.09
C LEU A 103 -11.68 27.81 7.26
N ARG A 104 -11.26 27.16 8.34
CA ARG A 104 -12.07 27.04 9.57
C ARG A 104 -12.22 28.40 10.26
N ARG A 105 -13.46 28.73 10.64
CA ARG A 105 -13.85 29.88 11.45
C ARG A 105 -14.73 29.40 12.61
N GLY A 106 -14.12 29.15 13.76
CA GLY A 106 -14.82 28.50 14.86
C GLY A 106 -15.29 27.08 14.47
N ASP A 107 -16.58 26.84 14.54
CA ASP A 107 -17.18 25.52 14.21
C ASP A 107 -17.62 25.39 12.75
N THR A 108 -17.36 26.38 11.90
CA THR A 108 -17.78 26.40 10.47
C THR A 108 -16.59 26.57 9.55
N TYR A 109 -16.81 26.32 8.25
CA TYR A 109 -15.84 26.57 7.19
C TYR A 109 -16.31 27.69 6.26
N GLU A 110 -15.43 28.65 6.02
CA GLU A 110 -15.58 29.72 5.05
C GLU A 110 -14.85 29.35 3.76
N ALA A 111 -15.50 29.50 2.59
CA ALA A 111 -14.82 29.40 1.30
C ALA A 111 -13.88 30.58 1.11
N ILE A 112 -12.64 30.31 0.72
CA ILE A 112 -11.61 31.31 0.45
C ILE A 112 -11.02 31.08 -0.95
N SER A 113 -10.31 32.10 -1.48
CA SER A 113 -9.59 31.94 -2.74
C SER A 113 -8.32 31.07 -2.59
N TRP A 114 -7.81 30.53 -3.71
CA TRP A 114 -6.48 29.88 -3.70
C TRP A 114 -5.37 30.80 -3.23
N ASP A 115 -5.37 32.07 -3.62
CA ASP A 115 -4.36 33.04 -3.16
C ASP A 115 -4.34 33.17 -1.62
N GLN A 116 -5.52 33.28 -1.01
CA GLN A 116 -5.64 33.30 0.45
C GLN A 116 -5.17 31.99 1.09
N ALA A 117 -5.49 30.84 0.47
CA ALA A 117 -5.05 29.55 0.98
C ALA A 117 -3.52 29.41 0.90
N LEU A 118 -2.91 29.79 -0.22
CA LEU A 118 -1.45 29.78 -0.41
C LEU A 118 -0.75 30.72 0.59
N ASP A 119 -1.32 31.89 0.85
CA ASP A 119 -0.81 32.83 1.86
C ASP A 119 -0.84 32.27 3.27
N VAL A 120 -1.91 31.58 3.64
CA VAL A 120 -2.03 30.93 4.96
C VAL A 120 -0.95 29.85 5.11
N ILE A 121 -0.77 28.99 4.08
CA ILE A 121 0.23 27.91 4.14
C ILE A 121 1.65 28.46 4.20
N ALA A 122 1.98 29.43 3.33
CA ALA A 122 3.30 30.05 3.30
C ALA A 122 3.63 30.71 4.64
N SER A 123 2.68 31.46 5.23
CA SER A 123 2.88 32.09 6.54
C SER A 123 3.12 31.07 7.67
N ARG A 124 2.45 29.91 7.65
CA ARG A 124 2.70 28.86 8.64
C ARG A 124 4.10 28.26 8.48
N ILE A 125 4.57 28.09 7.26
CA ILE A 125 5.92 27.58 6.98
C ILE A 125 6.97 28.60 7.40
N GLU A 126 6.82 29.88 7.04
CA GLU A 126 7.77 30.95 7.41
C GLU A 126 7.94 31.11 8.92
N MET A 127 6.87 30.90 9.69
CA MET A 127 6.91 31.00 11.15
C MET A 127 7.83 29.95 11.79
N ALA A 128 7.82 28.70 11.30
CA ALA A 128 8.59 27.60 11.86
C ALA A 128 8.75 26.46 10.83
N PRO A 129 9.62 26.61 9.83
CA PRO A 129 9.78 25.62 8.77
C PRO A 129 10.25 24.26 9.28
N GLU A 130 11.01 24.21 10.39
CA GLU A 130 11.45 22.98 11.05
C GLU A 130 10.33 22.24 11.82
N ARG A 131 9.24 22.95 12.16
CA ARG A 131 8.07 22.43 12.87
C ARG A 131 6.91 22.10 11.92
N PHE A 132 7.15 22.23 10.62
CA PHE A 132 6.24 21.84 9.56
C PHE A 132 6.45 20.37 9.19
N ALA A 133 5.37 19.60 8.99
CA ALA A 133 5.43 18.23 8.56
C ALA A 133 4.51 17.96 7.36
N PHE A 134 4.89 17.01 6.50
CA PHE A 134 4.12 16.61 5.34
C PHE A 134 3.73 15.13 5.46
N TYR A 135 2.43 14.87 5.62
CA TYR A 135 1.91 13.52 5.68
C TYR A 135 1.37 13.08 4.32
N GLY A 136 2.15 12.25 3.64
CA GLY A 136 1.92 11.84 2.27
C GLY A 136 1.20 10.51 2.11
N SER A 137 1.17 10.05 0.87
CA SER A 137 0.37 8.88 0.52
C SER A 137 1.06 7.97 -0.50
N GLY A 138 0.88 6.65 -0.34
CA GLY A 138 1.13 5.68 -1.40
C GLY A 138 0.08 5.72 -2.53
N GLN A 139 -0.77 6.72 -2.57
CA GLN A 139 -1.72 7.00 -3.65
C GLN A 139 -1.34 8.25 -4.46
N TRP A 140 -0.27 8.94 -4.08
CA TRP A 140 0.37 9.96 -4.92
C TRP A 140 0.83 9.36 -6.25
N THR A 141 0.86 10.16 -7.30
CA THR A 141 1.66 9.87 -8.48
C THR A 141 3.15 9.96 -8.16
N ILE A 142 4.00 9.38 -8.98
CA ILE A 142 5.46 9.47 -8.81
C ILE A 142 5.92 10.94 -8.79
N PRO A 143 5.50 11.82 -9.73
CA PRO A 143 5.85 13.23 -9.71
C PRO A 143 5.36 13.98 -8.45
N GLU A 144 4.16 13.67 -7.93
CA GLU A 144 3.65 14.27 -6.68
C GLU A 144 4.53 13.93 -5.48
N GLY A 145 4.86 12.65 -5.32
CA GLY A 145 5.76 12.22 -4.24
C GLY A 145 7.15 12.81 -4.37
N TYR A 146 7.66 12.89 -5.60
CA TYR A 146 8.98 13.49 -5.87
C TYR A 146 9.01 14.99 -5.57
N ALA A 147 8.00 15.74 -5.99
CA ALA A 147 7.88 17.15 -5.69
C ALA A 147 7.76 17.43 -4.19
N ALA A 148 6.93 16.65 -3.47
CA ALA A 148 6.80 16.76 -2.03
C ALA A 148 8.14 16.52 -1.31
N GLN A 149 8.93 15.55 -1.77
CA GLN A 149 10.24 15.28 -1.20
C GLN A 149 11.25 16.39 -1.51
N LYS A 150 11.29 16.90 -2.75
CA LYS A 150 12.14 18.03 -3.16
C LYS A 150 11.76 19.31 -2.40
N PHE A 151 10.46 19.57 -2.22
CA PHE A 151 9.93 20.68 -1.43
C PHE A 151 10.39 20.63 0.03
N MET A 152 10.15 19.50 0.71
CA MET A 152 10.47 19.36 2.13
C MET A 152 11.99 19.35 2.37
N LYS A 153 12.71 18.47 1.68
CA LYS A 153 14.14 18.23 1.95
C LYS A 153 15.03 19.27 1.28
N GLY A 154 14.80 19.57 0.02
CA GLY A 154 15.56 20.58 -0.74
C GLY A 154 15.15 22.01 -0.39
N GLY A 155 13.85 22.26 -0.34
CA GLY A 155 13.29 23.59 -0.08
C GLY A 155 13.33 24.00 1.39
N LEU A 156 12.79 23.20 2.29
CA LEU A 156 12.69 23.53 3.71
C LEU A 156 13.87 23.01 4.56
N SER A 157 14.79 22.23 3.99
CA SER A 157 15.83 21.53 4.74
C SER A 157 15.27 20.67 5.90
N ASN A 158 14.08 20.13 5.70
CA ASN A 158 13.26 19.46 6.71
C ASN A 158 12.91 18.03 6.26
N ASN A 159 13.17 17.05 7.12
CA ASN A 159 12.93 15.63 6.85
C ASN A 159 11.63 15.08 7.48
N HIS A 160 10.75 15.94 8.03
CA HIS A 160 9.44 15.53 8.57
C HIS A 160 8.43 15.28 7.45
N ILE A 161 8.75 14.34 6.58
CA ILE A 161 7.87 13.79 5.54
C ILE A 161 7.83 12.29 5.66
N ASP A 162 6.65 11.73 5.91
CA ASP A 162 6.44 10.27 5.96
C ASP A 162 5.03 9.94 5.48
N PRO A 163 4.81 8.83 4.75
CA PRO A 163 3.53 8.55 4.12
C PRO A 163 2.68 7.56 4.92
N ASN A 164 1.40 7.48 4.58
CA ASN A 164 0.49 6.44 5.09
C ASN A 164 0.93 5.01 4.76
N ALA A 165 1.83 4.83 3.80
CA ALA A 165 2.42 3.52 3.51
C ALA A 165 3.28 2.98 4.65
N ARG A 166 3.73 3.83 5.58
CA ARG A 166 4.32 3.42 6.87
C ARG A 166 3.38 2.52 7.65
N LEU A 167 2.08 2.80 7.63
CA LEU A 167 1.04 2.02 8.31
C LEU A 167 0.66 0.75 7.53
N CYS A 168 1.15 0.59 6.29
CA CYS A 168 0.70 -0.41 5.33
C CYS A 168 1.76 -1.47 5.04
N MET A 169 2.91 -1.08 4.47
CA MET A 169 3.89 -1.99 3.87
C MET A 169 5.29 -1.91 4.49
N ALA A 170 5.50 -1.07 5.51
CA ALA A 170 6.84 -0.82 6.04
C ALA A 170 7.56 -2.09 6.53
N SER A 171 6.84 -3.05 7.10
CA SER A 171 7.43 -4.32 7.54
C SER A 171 7.87 -5.21 6.37
N ALA A 172 7.15 -5.16 5.24
CA ALA A 172 7.61 -5.85 4.02
C ALA A 172 8.86 -5.17 3.45
N VAL A 173 8.89 -3.83 3.42
CA VAL A 173 10.07 -3.05 3.02
C VAL A 173 11.30 -3.47 3.83
N THR A 174 11.19 -3.46 5.17
CA THR A 174 12.32 -3.83 6.05
C THR A 174 12.68 -5.31 5.94
N GLY A 175 11.72 -6.20 5.69
CA GLY A 175 11.98 -7.62 5.42
C GLY A 175 12.77 -7.85 4.12
N PHE A 176 12.42 -7.13 3.05
CA PHE A 176 13.17 -7.14 1.78
C PHE A 176 14.60 -6.59 1.99
N LEU A 177 14.73 -5.43 2.67
CA LEU A 177 16.03 -4.84 2.98
C LEU A 177 16.91 -5.78 3.82
N ALA A 178 16.34 -6.42 4.85
CA ALA A 178 17.05 -7.36 5.70
C ALA A 178 17.52 -8.61 4.95
N THR A 179 16.80 -9.03 3.91
CA THR A 179 17.08 -10.27 3.15
C THR A 179 17.95 -10.01 1.92
N TYR A 180 17.62 -9.02 1.10
CA TYR A 180 18.25 -8.77 -0.21
C TYR A 180 19.07 -7.47 -0.27
N GLY A 181 19.01 -6.64 0.76
CA GLY A 181 19.64 -5.32 0.80
C GLY A 181 18.87 -4.23 0.06
N VAL A 182 17.73 -4.56 -0.55
CA VAL A 182 16.88 -3.63 -1.30
C VAL A 182 15.42 -4.01 -1.19
N ASP A 183 14.51 -3.03 -1.21
CA ASP A 183 13.07 -3.26 -1.22
C ASP A 183 12.56 -3.53 -2.64
N GLU A 184 12.69 -4.76 -3.13
CA GLU A 184 12.25 -5.17 -4.45
C GLU A 184 11.69 -6.59 -4.46
N PRO A 185 10.52 -6.84 -5.07
CA PRO A 185 10.08 -8.20 -5.35
C PRO A 185 10.95 -8.81 -6.45
N ALA A 186 11.46 -10.01 -6.19
CA ALA A 186 12.28 -10.73 -7.16
C ALA A 186 11.47 -11.25 -8.35
N GLY A 187 10.22 -11.65 -8.11
CA GLY A 187 9.28 -12.14 -9.12
C GLY A 187 8.32 -11.07 -9.64
N CYS A 188 7.32 -11.52 -10.36
CA CYS A 188 6.24 -10.72 -10.92
C CYS A 188 4.91 -11.49 -10.96
N TYR A 189 3.84 -10.89 -11.48
CA TYR A 189 2.53 -11.55 -11.54
C TYR A 189 2.48 -12.79 -12.44
N ASP A 190 3.44 -12.95 -13.34
CA ASP A 190 3.53 -14.14 -14.18
C ASP A 190 3.81 -15.42 -13.37
N ASP A 191 4.36 -15.30 -12.15
CA ASP A 191 4.52 -16.43 -11.24
C ASP A 191 3.20 -17.10 -10.91
N LEU A 192 2.09 -16.35 -10.85
CA LEU A 192 0.74 -16.88 -10.63
C LEU A 192 0.23 -17.75 -11.80
N ASP A 193 0.76 -17.52 -13.00
CA ASP A 193 0.42 -18.31 -14.19
C ASP A 193 1.22 -19.64 -14.27
N HIS A 194 2.26 -19.80 -13.43
CA HIS A 194 3.22 -20.91 -13.50
C HIS A 194 3.38 -21.72 -12.21
N CYS A 195 2.89 -21.26 -11.06
CA CYS A 195 3.01 -21.97 -9.79
C CYS A 195 2.19 -23.26 -9.75
N ASP A 196 2.73 -24.30 -9.12
CA ASP A 196 2.03 -25.54 -8.79
C ASP A 196 1.36 -25.46 -7.42
N VAL A 197 1.97 -24.72 -6.49
CA VAL A 197 1.46 -24.46 -5.14
C VAL A 197 1.40 -22.95 -4.89
N LEU A 198 0.23 -22.46 -4.50
CA LEU A 198 0.02 -21.09 -4.03
C LEU A 198 -0.21 -21.09 -2.52
N ILE A 199 0.66 -20.45 -1.76
CA ILE A 199 0.54 -20.29 -0.31
C ILE A 199 0.14 -18.86 0.03
N LEU A 200 -0.96 -18.69 0.76
CA LEU A 200 -1.45 -17.40 1.26
C LEU A 200 -1.06 -17.26 2.73
N TRP A 201 -0.27 -16.25 3.05
CA TRP A 201 0.17 -15.94 4.40
C TRP A 201 -0.54 -14.67 4.89
N GLY A 202 -1.56 -14.81 5.74
CA GLY A 202 -2.32 -13.68 6.26
C GLY A 202 -2.86 -12.75 5.17
N ASN A 203 -3.29 -13.32 4.04
CA ASN A 203 -3.70 -12.61 2.85
C ASN A 203 -5.08 -13.11 2.36
N ASN A 204 -5.97 -12.18 2.03
CA ASN A 204 -7.28 -12.48 1.44
C ASN A 204 -7.40 -11.91 0.02
N PRO A 205 -6.67 -12.46 -0.97
CA PRO A 205 -6.64 -11.90 -2.32
C PRO A 205 -7.97 -11.97 -3.06
N ALA A 206 -8.89 -12.89 -2.71
CA ALA A 206 -10.24 -12.93 -3.30
C ALA A 206 -11.04 -11.63 -3.05
N GLU A 207 -10.74 -10.87 -2.01
CA GLU A 207 -11.39 -9.60 -1.71
C GLU A 207 -10.47 -8.38 -1.94
N MET A 208 -9.14 -8.54 -1.71
CA MET A 208 -8.18 -7.43 -1.73
C MET A 208 -7.49 -7.23 -3.08
N HIS A 209 -7.19 -8.34 -3.80
CA HIS A 209 -6.57 -8.35 -5.13
C HIS A 209 -7.30 -9.33 -6.07
N PRO A 210 -8.64 -9.17 -6.26
CA PRO A 210 -9.48 -10.21 -6.88
C PRO A 210 -9.03 -10.61 -8.29
N VAL A 211 -8.51 -9.67 -9.07
CA VAL A 211 -8.07 -9.91 -10.44
C VAL A 211 -6.80 -10.78 -10.48
N LEU A 212 -5.85 -10.57 -9.57
CA LEU A 212 -4.68 -11.45 -9.47
C LEU A 212 -5.08 -12.85 -9.00
N PHE A 213 -5.98 -12.93 -8.03
CA PHE A 213 -6.47 -14.20 -7.52
C PHE A 213 -7.23 -15.00 -8.59
N SER A 214 -7.99 -14.31 -9.46
CA SER A 214 -8.71 -14.96 -10.56
C SER A 214 -7.77 -15.67 -11.55
N ARG A 215 -6.52 -15.20 -11.73
CA ARG A 215 -5.53 -15.87 -12.61
C ARG A 215 -5.32 -17.32 -12.18
N VAL A 216 -5.19 -17.58 -10.87
CA VAL A 216 -5.01 -18.94 -10.33
C VAL A 216 -6.32 -19.73 -10.31
N VAL A 217 -7.44 -19.10 -9.92
CA VAL A 217 -8.76 -19.73 -9.91
C VAL A 217 -9.17 -20.16 -11.32
N ASP A 218 -8.91 -19.34 -12.33
CA ASP A 218 -9.22 -19.64 -13.73
C ASP A 218 -8.35 -20.77 -14.30
N ARG A 219 -7.08 -20.89 -13.89
CA ARG A 219 -6.23 -22.05 -14.23
C ARG A 219 -6.87 -23.35 -13.73
N ARG A 220 -7.30 -23.38 -12.47
CA ARG A 220 -8.00 -24.53 -11.90
C ARG A 220 -9.33 -24.83 -12.60
N ALA A 221 -10.07 -23.80 -12.98
CA ALA A 221 -11.34 -23.96 -13.72
C ALA A 221 -11.12 -24.57 -15.13
N ARG A 222 -9.93 -24.38 -15.72
CA ARG A 222 -9.50 -25.03 -16.96
C ARG A 222 -8.95 -26.44 -16.78
N GLY A 223 -8.89 -26.96 -15.54
CA GLY A 223 -8.43 -28.30 -15.22
C GLY A 223 -6.93 -28.40 -14.88
N GLU A 224 -6.22 -27.29 -14.73
CA GLU A 224 -4.83 -27.31 -14.26
C GLU A 224 -4.76 -27.67 -12.77
N SER A 225 -3.78 -28.46 -12.39
CA SER A 225 -3.55 -28.85 -11.00
C SER A 225 -2.76 -27.76 -10.29
N VAL A 226 -3.45 -26.88 -9.56
CA VAL A 226 -2.83 -25.90 -8.66
C VAL A 226 -3.33 -26.11 -7.24
N GLU A 227 -2.43 -26.48 -6.34
CA GLU A 227 -2.72 -26.59 -4.91
C GLU A 227 -2.73 -25.20 -4.27
N MET A 228 -3.72 -24.91 -3.42
CA MET A 228 -3.81 -23.65 -2.70
C MET A 228 -3.89 -23.92 -1.21
N ILE A 229 -3.03 -23.23 -0.43
CA ILE A 229 -2.91 -23.36 1.03
C ILE A 229 -3.12 -21.98 1.63
N ASP A 230 -4.03 -21.86 2.61
CA ASP A 230 -4.32 -20.60 3.31
C ASP A 230 -3.89 -20.71 4.78
N ILE A 231 -2.98 -19.83 5.19
CA ILE A 231 -2.51 -19.68 6.58
C ILE A 231 -3.09 -18.37 7.10
N ALA A 232 -4.17 -18.44 7.87
CA ALA A 232 -4.90 -17.26 8.30
C ALA A 232 -5.60 -17.45 9.65
N THR A 233 -5.85 -16.35 10.36
CA THR A 233 -6.54 -16.35 11.67
C THR A 233 -8.05 -16.56 11.55
N ARG A 234 -8.64 -16.46 10.40
CA ARG A 234 -10.06 -16.66 10.13
C ARG A 234 -10.27 -17.16 8.70
N ARG A 235 -11.35 -17.92 8.49
CA ARG A 235 -11.74 -18.28 7.13
C ARG A 235 -12.21 -17.06 6.35
N THR A 236 -11.82 -16.97 5.09
CA THR A 236 -12.15 -15.85 4.21
C THR A 236 -12.72 -16.36 2.88
N ARG A 237 -13.05 -15.46 1.96
CA ARG A 237 -13.42 -15.87 0.59
C ARG A 237 -12.28 -16.58 -0.13
N SER A 238 -11.03 -16.25 0.15
CA SER A 238 -9.87 -16.97 -0.40
C SER A 238 -9.80 -18.40 0.11
N THR A 239 -10.07 -18.62 1.40
CA THR A 239 -10.08 -19.96 2.01
C THR A 239 -11.03 -20.94 1.31
N GLN A 240 -12.14 -20.45 0.75
CA GLN A 240 -13.12 -21.28 0.02
C GLN A 240 -12.55 -21.93 -1.24
N HIS A 241 -11.46 -21.41 -1.75
CA HIS A 241 -10.76 -21.93 -2.93
C HIS A 241 -9.55 -22.81 -2.57
N CYS A 242 -9.16 -22.86 -1.29
CA CYS A 242 -7.98 -23.59 -0.84
C CYS A 242 -8.30 -25.04 -0.47
N GLN A 243 -7.40 -25.95 -0.80
CA GLN A 243 -7.45 -27.35 -0.38
C GLN A 243 -7.10 -27.50 1.10
N HIS A 244 -6.19 -26.64 1.58
CA HIS A 244 -5.73 -26.67 2.97
C HIS A 244 -5.93 -25.31 3.61
N TYR A 245 -6.53 -25.33 4.78
CA TYR A 245 -6.63 -24.18 5.67
C TYR A 245 -5.91 -24.51 6.98
N LEU A 246 -4.97 -23.64 7.34
CA LEU A 246 -4.21 -23.67 8.57
C LEU A 246 -4.69 -22.49 9.42
N GLU A 247 -5.54 -22.79 10.42
CA GLU A 247 -6.02 -21.78 11.37
C GLU A 247 -4.92 -21.47 12.34
N ILE A 248 -4.46 -20.21 12.33
CA ILE A 248 -3.33 -19.76 13.14
C ILE A 248 -3.81 -18.83 14.26
N LYS A 249 -3.27 -19.00 15.45
CA LYS A 249 -3.35 -17.97 16.49
C LYS A 249 -2.64 -16.72 16.03
N PRO A 250 -3.17 -15.53 16.36
CA PRO A 250 -2.45 -14.30 16.07
C PRO A 250 -1.01 -14.34 16.56
N HIS A 251 -0.03 -13.92 15.72
CA HIS A 251 1.41 -13.99 15.97
C HIS A 251 2.09 -15.37 15.81
N GLY A 252 1.34 -16.41 15.44
CA GLY A 252 1.90 -17.75 15.23
C GLY A 252 2.77 -17.90 13.98
N ASP A 253 2.78 -16.91 13.08
CA ASP A 253 3.50 -16.93 11.79
C ASP A 253 4.99 -17.22 11.94
N VAL A 254 5.65 -16.58 12.91
CA VAL A 254 7.10 -16.74 13.19
C VAL A 254 7.40 -18.18 13.61
N ALA A 255 6.55 -18.78 14.45
CA ALA A 255 6.73 -20.17 14.85
C ALA A 255 6.56 -21.13 13.67
N ILE A 256 5.61 -20.87 12.77
CA ILE A 256 5.40 -21.67 11.55
C ILE A 256 6.62 -21.60 10.62
N ALA A 257 7.15 -20.40 10.37
CA ALA A 257 8.31 -20.24 9.51
C ALA A 257 9.57 -20.96 10.08
N ASN A 258 9.81 -20.82 11.39
CA ASN A 258 10.86 -21.58 12.08
C ASN A 258 10.65 -23.10 12.01
N GLY A 259 9.40 -23.55 12.18
CA GLY A 259 9.07 -24.99 12.09
C GLY A 259 9.26 -25.56 10.70
N ILE A 260 8.93 -24.83 9.64
CA ILE A 260 9.23 -25.23 8.26
C ILE A 260 10.74 -25.35 8.07
N ALA A 261 11.50 -24.32 8.46
CA ALA A 261 12.96 -24.31 8.35
C ALA A 261 13.59 -25.47 9.15
N HIS A 262 13.14 -25.71 10.40
CA HIS A 262 13.55 -26.88 11.20
C HIS A 262 13.35 -28.20 10.45
N LEU A 263 12.16 -28.42 9.90
CA LEU A 263 11.84 -29.66 9.20
C LEU A 263 12.62 -29.83 7.90
N LEU A 264 12.84 -28.77 7.13
CA LEU A 264 13.68 -28.82 5.93
C LEU A 264 15.10 -29.26 6.25
N LEU A 265 15.70 -28.70 7.33
CA LEU A 265 17.05 -29.05 7.76
C LEU A 265 17.10 -30.43 8.36
N LYS A 266 16.17 -30.79 9.23
CA LYS A 266 16.11 -32.11 9.89
C LYS A 266 15.93 -33.26 8.91
N ASN A 267 15.06 -33.08 7.93
CA ASN A 267 14.76 -34.07 6.90
C ASN A 267 15.79 -34.07 5.75
N GLY A 268 16.70 -33.08 5.71
CA GLY A 268 17.70 -32.92 4.65
C GLY A 268 17.11 -32.56 3.30
N THR A 269 15.87 -31.99 3.26
CA THR A 269 15.13 -31.61 2.05
C THR A 269 15.35 -30.15 1.62
N TYR A 270 16.18 -29.39 2.34
CA TYR A 270 16.63 -28.08 1.90
C TYR A 270 17.55 -28.17 0.67
N ASP A 271 17.64 -27.12 -0.13
CA ASP A 271 18.54 -27.07 -1.29
C ASP A 271 19.97 -26.75 -0.88
N ARG A 272 20.78 -27.80 -0.71
CA ARG A 272 22.18 -27.67 -0.30
C ARG A 272 23.01 -26.82 -1.25
N THR A 273 22.80 -26.99 -2.56
CA THR A 273 23.55 -26.25 -3.58
C THR A 273 23.18 -24.79 -3.59
N PHE A 274 21.89 -24.49 -3.58
CA PHE A 274 21.39 -23.12 -3.54
C PHE A 274 21.87 -22.41 -2.26
N VAL A 275 21.70 -23.04 -1.10
CA VAL A 275 22.10 -22.47 0.20
C VAL A 275 23.60 -22.20 0.24
N ALA A 276 24.43 -23.16 -0.20
CA ALA A 276 25.89 -23.00 -0.21
C ALA A 276 26.35 -21.90 -1.19
N SER A 277 25.65 -21.69 -2.30
CA SER A 277 26.03 -20.72 -3.32
C SER A 277 25.51 -19.31 -3.05
N TYR A 278 24.28 -19.18 -2.50
CA TYR A 278 23.56 -17.90 -2.52
C TYR A 278 23.09 -17.39 -1.16
N CYS A 279 23.34 -18.09 -0.04
CA CYS A 279 22.81 -17.72 1.25
C CYS A 279 23.89 -17.47 2.31
N ASN A 280 23.67 -16.47 3.14
CA ASN A 280 24.32 -16.26 4.43
C ASN A 280 23.27 -16.34 5.55
N PHE A 281 23.71 -16.49 6.80
CA PHE A 281 22.80 -16.64 7.94
C PHE A 281 22.94 -15.51 8.93
N LYS A 282 21.81 -15.06 9.46
CA LYS A 282 21.69 -13.95 10.41
C LYS A 282 20.81 -14.31 11.60
N ALA A 283 21.09 -13.70 12.73
CA ALA A 283 20.23 -13.67 13.90
C ALA A 283 20.17 -12.26 14.50
N PRO A 284 19.14 -11.91 15.29
CA PRO A 284 19.11 -10.67 16.02
C PRO A 284 20.36 -10.51 16.89
N ASN A 285 20.83 -9.28 17.03
CA ASN A 285 21.85 -8.94 18.02
C ASN A 285 21.14 -8.36 19.25
N PRO A 286 21.10 -9.07 20.40
CA PRO A 286 20.41 -8.58 21.59
C PRO A 286 21.00 -7.27 22.14
N ASP A 287 22.33 -7.09 21.99
CA ASP A 287 23.04 -5.92 22.52
C ASP A 287 22.88 -4.67 21.63
N GLN A 288 22.62 -4.87 20.35
CA GLN A 288 22.46 -3.80 19.36
C GLN A 288 21.35 -4.18 18.36
N PRO A 289 20.07 -4.06 18.73
CA PRO A 289 18.98 -4.36 17.82
C PRO A 289 18.99 -3.44 16.60
N ASN A 290 19.32 -3.98 15.42
CA ASN A 290 19.29 -3.28 14.14
C ASN A 290 18.96 -4.25 12.99
N LEU A 291 18.70 -3.70 11.79
CA LEU A 291 18.37 -4.50 10.60
C LEU A 291 19.53 -5.35 10.07
N HIS A 292 20.76 -5.14 10.55
CA HIS A 292 21.93 -5.92 10.11
C HIS A 292 22.14 -7.19 10.94
N GLY A 293 21.65 -7.21 12.18
CA GLY A 293 21.82 -8.33 13.11
C GLY A 293 23.28 -8.76 13.28
N ARG A 294 23.48 -9.98 13.73
CA ARG A 294 24.79 -10.64 13.74
C ARG A 294 24.86 -11.76 12.71
N SER A 295 26.02 -11.92 12.08
CA SER A 295 26.27 -13.06 11.21
C SER A 295 26.47 -14.32 12.05
N ILE A 296 25.90 -15.44 11.61
CA ILE A 296 26.03 -16.75 12.25
C ILE A 296 26.39 -17.82 11.22
N GLY A 297 26.98 -18.93 11.70
CA GLY A 297 27.21 -20.07 10.82
C GLY A 297 25.96 -20.92 10.59
N PHE A 298 26.01 -21.77 9.57
CA PHE A 298 24.91 -22.69 9.24
C PHE A 298 24.58 -23.64 10.41
N ASP A 299 25.61 -24.15 11.13
CA ASP A 299 25.39 -25.03 12.27
C ASP A 299 24.72 -24.31 13.45
N GLU A 300 25.06 -23.06 13.71
CA GLU A 300 24.41 -22.24 14.73
C GLU A 300 22.95 -21.96 14.33
N TYR A 301 22.71 -21.63 13.06
CA TYR A 301 21.34 -21.45 12.54
C TYR A 301 20.49 -22.71 12.77
N ARG A 302 21.05 -23.89 12.48
CA ARG A 302 20.38 -25.18 12.73
C ARG A 302 20.08 -25.40 14.22
N GLN A 303 21.05 -25.08 15.12
CA GLN A 303 20.87 -25.21 16.58
C GLN A 303 19.75 -24.29 17.09
N LEU A 304 19.68 -23.06 16.62
CA LEU A 304 18.61 -22.10 16.99
C LEU A 304 17.21 -22.60 16.58
N LEU A 305 17.12 -23.41 15.54
CA LEU A 305 15.86 -24.00 15.08
C LEU A 305 15.48 -25.30 15.79
N GLU A 306 16.38 -25.97 16.49
CA GLU A 306 16.10 -27.27 17.14
C GLU A 306 14.84 -27.27 18.04
N PRO A 307 14.53 -26.22 18.82
CA PRO A 307 13.32 -26.19 19.65
C PRO A 307 12.01 -26.19 18.87
N TYR A 308 12.03 -25.75 17.60
CA TYR A 308 10.81 -25.54 16.80
C TYR A 308 10.30 -26.84 16.16
N THR A 309 10.17 -27.88 16.98
CA THR A 309 9.52 -29.14 16.54
C THR A 309 8.06 -28.92 16.19
N PRO A 310 7.44 -29.77 15.36
CA PRO A 310 6.02 -29.62 15.00
C PRO A 310 5.08 -29.49 16.20
N GLU A 311 5.34 -30.23 17.27
CA GLU A 311 4.53 -30.21 18.50
C GLU A 311 4.73 -28.92 19.31
N TYR A 312 5.93 -28.33 19.27
CA TYR A 312 6.19 -27.02 19.87
C TYR A 312 5.51 -25.91 19.09
N VAL A 313 5.64 -25.95 17.76
CA VAL A 313 4.98 -24.98 16.86
C VAL A 313 3.46 -25.04 16.99
N GLU A 314 2.87 -26.23 17.11
CA GLU A 314 1.42 -26.39 17.37
C GLU A 314 0.99 -25.67 18.64
N ARG A 315 1.76 -25.78 19.72
CA ARG A 315 1.43 -25.07 20.98
C ARG A 315 1.45 -23.55 20.82
N LEU A 316 2.44 -23.04 20.08
CA LEU A 316 2.59 -21.59 19.88
C LEU A 316 1.57 -21.06 18.87
N SER A 317 1.44 -21.69 17.73
CA SER A 317 0.66 -21.19 16.58
C SER A 317 -0.77 -21.69 16.53
N GLY A 318 -1.10 -22.79 17.20
CA GLY A 318 -2.39 -23.48 17.08
C GLY A 318 -2.52 -24.34 15.82
N VAL A 319 -1.55 -24.30 14.91
CA VAL A 319 -1.55 -25.12 13.69
C VAL A 319 -1.16 -26.55 14.01
N PRO A 320 -1.99 -27.55 13.68
CA PRO A 320 -1.70 -28.97 13.93
C PRO A 320 -0.36 -29.40 13.32
N ALA A 321 0.39 -30.24 14.04
CA ALA A 321 1.72 -30.71 13.65
C ALA A 321 1.75 -31.39 12.26
N ASP A 322 0.71 -32.12 11.88
CA ASP A 322 0.56 -32.74 10.57
C ASP A 322 0.46 -31.70 9.45
N LYS A 323 -0.21 -30.56 9.69
CA LYS A 323 -0.32 -29.46 8.73
C LYS A 323 1.02 -28.73 8.55
N LEU A 324 1.79 -28.59 9.62
CA LEU A 324 3.15 -28.05 9.51
C LEU A 324 4.05 -28.99 8.68
N ARG A 325 3.95 -30.30 8.92
CA ARG A 325 4.68 -31.30 8.12
C ARG A 325 4.28 -31.27 6.64
N LEU A 326 2.99 -31.06 6.34
CA LEU A 326 2.51 -30.85 4.96
C LEU A 326 3.20 -29.63 4.31
N LEU A 327 3.26 -28.49 4.99
CA LEU A 327 3.94 -27.29 4.45
C LEU A 327 5.42 -27.57 4.18
N ALA A 328 6.12 -28.15 5.15
CA ALA A 328 7.54 -28.48 5.00
C ALA A 328 7.80 -29.50 3.89
N ASP A 329 6.89 -30.49 3.69
CA ASP A 329 6.95 -31.41 2.56
C ASP A 329 6.85 -30.67 1.23
N ARG A 330 5.89 -29.74 1.10
CA ARG A 330 5.76 -28.96 -0.15
C ARG A 330 7.00 -28.13 -0.44
N PHE A 331 7.54 -27.42 0.53
CA PHE A 331 8.78 -26.64 0.37
C PHE A 331 10.01 -27.54 0.11
N GLY A 332 10.03 -28.78 0.61
CA GLY A 332 11.10 -29.74 0.36
C GLY A 332 11.09 -30.36 -1.04
N ARG A 333 10.02 -30.17 -1.82
CA ARG A 333 9.84 -30.78 -3.16
C ARG A 333 10.32 -29.82 -4.25
N ARG A 334 11.48 -30.13 -4.82
CA ARG A 334 12.13 -29.34 -5.88
C ARG A 334 11.45 -29.44 -7.26
N ASP A 335 10.62 -30.44 -7.47
CA ASP A 335 9.80 -30.64 -8.66
C ASP A 335 8.59 -29.68 -8.72
N LEU A 336 8.16 -29.14 -7.59
CA LEU A 336 7.10 -28.14 -7.50
C LEU A 336 7.64 -26.73 -7.72
N LYS A 337 6.75 -25.82 -8.14
CA LYS A 337 6.95 -24.38 -8.18
C LYS A 337 6.03 -23.75 -7.13
N ILE A 338 6.61 -23.01 -6.21
CA ILE A 338 5.89 -22.46 -5.05
C ILE A 338 5.89 -20.94 -5.09
N THR A 339 4.70 -20.36 -5.15
CA THR A 339 4.51 -18.91 -4.94
C THR A 339 3.85 -18.67 -3.60
N SER A 340 4.49 -17.85 -2.77
CA SER A 340 3.89 -17.31 -1.53
C SER A 340 3.39 -15.90 -1.75
N LEU A 341 2.14 -15.63 -1.34
CA LEU A 341 1.56 -14.29 -1.34
C LEU A 341 1.20 -13.86 0.07
N TRP A 342 1.59 -12.66 0.46
CA TRP A 342 1.18 -12.06 1.73
C TRP A 342 0.81 -10.60 1.61
N CYS A 343 0.18 -10.06 2.65
CA CYS A 343 -0.24 -8.68 2.75
C CYS A 343 -0.28 -8.26 4.24
N MET A 344 -1.28 -7.51 4.63
CA MET A 344 -1.36 -6.86 5.95
C MET A 344 -1.47 -7.82 7.14
N GLY A 345 -1.88 -9.06 6.95
CA GLY A 345 -1.88 -10.05 8.04
C GLY A 345 -0.50 -10.30 8.61
N MET A 346 0.53 -10.30 7.76
CA MET A 346 1.93 -10.40 8.17
C MET A 346 2.59 -9.06 8.46
N ASN A 347 2.20 -8.00 7.71
CA ASN A 347 2.90 -6.72 7.81
C ASN A 347 2.52 -5.92 9.06
N GLN A 348 1.21 -5.93 9.44
CA GLN A 348 0.67 -5.09 10.51
C GLN A 348 0.73 -5.79 11.86
N HIS A 349 1.94 -6.10 12.32
CA HIS A 349 2.19 -6.55 13.68
C HIS A 349 3.63 -6.28 14.18
N THR A 350 3.84 -6.40 15.50
CA THR A 350 5.10 -6.03 16.15
C THR A 350 6.32 -6.87 15.73
N MET A 351 6.13 -8.04 15.11
CA MET A 351 7.18 -8.84 14.49
C MET A 351 7.09 -8.83 12.95
N GLY A 352 6.51 -7.78 12.36
CA GLY A 352 6.28 -7.73 10.93
C GLY A 352 7.55 -7.85 10.08
N THR A 353 8.63 -7.17 10.46
CA THR A 353 9.94 -7.29 9.79
C THR A 353 10.49 -8.72 9.89
N ALA A 354 10.43 -9.32 11.07
CA ALA A 354 10.92 -10.68 11.31
C ALA A 354 10.21 -11.69 10.41
N ILE A 355 8.87 -11.73 10.43
CA ILE A 355 8.14 -12.72 9.65
C ILE A 355 8.32 -12.52 8.13
N ASN A 356 8.41 -11.27 7.65
CA ASN A 356 8.70 -11.02 6.24
C ASN A 356 10.06 -11.61 5.83
N SER A 357 11.14 -11.34 6.58
CA SER A 357 12.47 -11.90 6.28
C SER A 357 12.50 -13.43 6.37
N MET A 358 11.74 -14.02 7.31
CA MET A 358 11.71 -15.48 7.49
C MET A 358 10.93 -16.20 6.38
N VAL A 359 9.87 -15.64 5.82
CA VAL A 359 9.20 -16.25 4.66
C VAL A 359 10.11 -16.23 3.44
N HIS A 360 10.84 -15.13 3.22
CA HIS A 360 11.92 -15.11 2.22
C HIS A 360 12.96 -16.21 2.50
N GLY A 361 13.37 -16.35 3.77
CA GLY A 361 14.32 -17.38 4.21
C GLY A 361 13.85 -18.81 3.92
N VAL A 362 12.55 -19.12 4.10
CA VAL A 362 11.99 -20.44 3.75
C VAL A 362 12.13 -20.73 2.25
N HIS A 363 11.81 -19.75 1.37
CA HIS A 363 12.01 -19.88 -0.06
C HIS A 363 13.49 -20.07 -0.44
N LEU A 364 14.39 -19.32 0.17
CA LEU A 364 15.84 -19.43 -0.06
C LEU A 364 16.38 -20.79 0.41
N LEU A 365 16.00 -21.28 1.59
CA LEU A 365 16.39 -22.59 2.09
C LEU A 365 15.94 -23.73 1.17
N SER A 366 14.75 -23.62 0.64
CA SER A 366 14.16 -24.66 -0.24
C SER A 366 14.55 -24.49 -1.71
N GLY A 367 15.22 -23.37 -2.08
CA GLY A 367 15.61 -23.04 -3.46
C GLY A 367 14.42 -22.74 -4.38
N HIS A 368 13.25 -22.36 -3.82
CA HIS A 368 12.10 -21.88 -4.58
C HIS A 368 12.25 -20.38 -4.88
N PHE A 369 13.20 -20.06 -5.76
CA PHE A 369 13.57 -18.70 -6.12
C PHE A 369 14.12 -18.66 -7.56
N GLY A 370 13.74 -17.63 -8.33
CA GLY A 370 14.34 -17.31 -9.62
C GLY A 370 13.81 -18.12 -10.80
N ARG A 371 12.91 -19.07 -10.62
CA ARG A 371 12.19 -19.74 -11.71
C ARG A 371 10.77 -19.17 -11.83
N PRO A 372 10.20 -19.08 -13.04
CA PRO A 372 8.79 -18.71 -13.20
C PRO A 372 7.87 -19.64 -12.38
N GLY A 373 7.12 -19.05 -11.45
CA GLY A 373 6.25 -19.78 -10.50
C GLY A 373 6.86 -20.00 -9.12
N ASP A 374 8.14 -19.63 -8.90
CA ASP A 374 8.83 -19.70 -7.61
C ASP A 374 9.11 -18.30 -7.07
N ALA A 375 8.18 -17.72 -6.34
CA ALA A 375 8.36 -16.35 -5.82
C ALA A 375 7.73 -16.12 -4.45
N PRO A 376 8.50 -15.56 -3.48
CA PRO A 376 7.95 -14.89 -2.32
C PRO A 376 7.53 -13.47 -2.70
N THR A 377 6.22 -13.16 -2.62
CA THR A 377 5.67 -11.89 -3.12
C THR A 377 4.77 -11.20 -2.11
N SER A 378 5.15 -9.98 -1.71
CA SER A 378 4.30 -9.09 -0.91
C SER A 378 3.39 -8.25 -1.83
N LEU A 379 2.07 -8.34 -1.63
CA LEU A 379 1.10 -7.61 -2.42
C LEU A 379 0.77 -6.26 -1.78
N THR A 380 1.06 -5.18 -2.50
CA THR A 380 0.79 -3.82 -2.04
C THR A 380 -0.69 -3.48 -2.15
N GLY A 381 -1.23 -2.89 -1.09
CA GLY A 381 -2.63 -2.46 -1.05
C GLY A 381 -2.91 -1.19 -1.84
N GLN A 382 -2.01 -0.22 -1.82
CA GLN A 382 -2.20 1.09 -2.45
C GLN A 382 -1.70 1.11 -3.90
N PRO A 383 -2.29 1.93 -4.80
CA PRO A 383 -2.02 1.86 -6.23
C PRO A 383 -0.59 2.25 -6.62
N SER A 384 0.06 3.13 -5.85
CA SER A 384 1.40 3.66 -6.15
C SER A 384 2.34 3.68 -4.96
N ALA A 385 2.10 2.90 -3.89
CA ALA A 385 3.05 2.85 -2.77
C ALA A 385 4.43 2.32 -3.22
N CYS A 386 4.48 1.51 -4.25
CA CYS A 386 5.73 1.09 -4.87
C CYS A 386 6.40 2.25 -5.61
N GLY A 387 5.66 3.03 -6.41
CA GLY A 387 6.20 4.17 -7.14
C GLY A 387 6.65 5.32 -6.22
N THR A 388 5.81 5.71 -5.26
CA THR A 388 6.08 6.92 -4.46
C THR A 388 6.91 6.64 -3.22
N VAL A 389 6.70 5.51 -2.53
CA VAL A 389 7.40 5.25 -1.26
C VAL A 389 8.64 4.41 -1.46
N ARG A 390 8.53 3.28 -2.17
CA ARG A 390 9.67 2.41 -2.48
C ARG A 390 10.69 3.11 -3.40
N GLU A 391 10.22 3.59 -4.55
CA GLU A 391 11.08 4.08 -5.63
C GLU A 391 11.51 5.52 -5.38
N VAL A 392 10.57 6.45 -5.17
CA VAL A 392 10.88 7.85 -4.85
C VAL A 392 11.47 7.99 -3.45
N GLY A 393 11.09 7.13 -2.49
CA GLY A 393 11.60 7.19 -1.14
C GLY A 393 10.99 8.34 -0.31
N THR A 394 9.67 8.56 -0.39
CA THR A 394 8.98 9.59 0.40
C THR A 394 8.89 9.24 1.89
N LEU A 395 10.03 8.93 2.49
CA LEU A 395 10.20 8.52 3.89
C LEU A 395 11.11 9.50 4.62
N ALA A 396 10.93 9.64 5.92
CA ALA A 396 11.67 10.60 6.76
C ALA A 396 13.20 10.45 6.69
N HIS A 397 13.71 9.24 6.41
CA HIS A 397 15.13 8.92 6.36
C HIS A 397 15.69 8.78 4.93
N ALA A 398 14.83 8.81 3.89
CA ALA A 398 15.24 8.48 2.52
C ALA A 398 15.36 9.73 1.62
N LEU A 399 16.11 9.59 0.56
CA LEU A 399 16.23 10.48 -0.61
C LEU A 399 15.86 9.68 -1.87
N PRO A 400 15.58 10.32 -3.01
CA PRO A 400 15.20 9.63 -4.23
C PRO A 400 16.19 8.54 -4.66
N GLY A 401 15.66 7.46 -5.24
CA GLY A 401 16.47 6.32 -5.69
C GLY A 401 17.08 5.51 -4.55
N GLY A 402 16.40 5.46 -3.38
CA GLY A 402 16.83 4.65 -2.24
C GLY A 402 18.08 5.14 -1.52
N ARG A 403 18.45 6.39 -1.69
CA ARG A 403 19.50 7.06 -0.93
C ARG A 403 19.04 7.41 0.48
N LEU A 404 19.96 7.67 1.40
CA LEU A 404 19.68 7.99 2.80
C LEU A 404 20.16 9.39 3.15
N VAL A 405 19.36 10.13 3.93
CA VAL A 405 19.73 11.47 4.40
C VAL A 405 20.96 11.45 5.33
N ALA A 406 21.20 10.36 6.06
CA ALA A 406 22.34 10.22 6.96
C ALA A 406 23.67 10.10 6.21
N GLU A 407 23.69 9.61 4.96
CA GLU A 407 24.90 9.37 4.19
C GLU A 407 25.36 10.64 3.46
N PRO A 408 26.58 11.16 3.74
CA PRO A 408 27.09 12.40 3.12
C PRO A 408 27.12 12.35 1.60
N GLU A 409 27.59 11.26 1.00
CA GLU A 409 27.67 11.09 -0.46
C GLU A 409 26.27 11.11 -1.12
N HIS A 410 25.28 10.53 -0.44
CA HIS A 410 23.90 10.52 -0.91
C HIS A 410 23.29 11.91 -0.93
N ARG A 411 23.57 12.73 0.09
CA ARG A 411 23.13 14.15 0.12
C ARG A 411 23.82 14.96 -0.95
N GLN A 412 25.15 14.87 -1.09
CA GLN A 412 25.90 15.59 -2.13
C GLN A 412 25.40 15.27 -3.54
N HIS A 413 25.07 14.00 -3.78
CA HIS A 413 24.51 13.57 -5.05
C HIS A 413 23.12 14.20 -5.29
N ALA A 414 22.22 14.19 -4.29
CA ALA A 414 20.90 14.80 -4.40
C ALA A 414 21.00 16.34 -4.55
N GLU A 415 21.88 17.00 -3.80
CA GLU A 415 22.15 18.43 -3.92
C GLU A 415 22.63 18.82 -5.34
N SER A 416 23.49 17.99 -5.91
CA SER A 416 23.97 18.17 -7.29
C SER A 416 22.83 18.10 -8.32
N TYR A 417 21.98 17.06 -8.23
CA TYR A 417 20.84 16.91 -9.16
C TYR A 417 19.79 18.00 -9.01
N TRP A 418 19.49 18.40 -7.77
CA TRP A 418 18.54 19.47 -7.48
C TRP A 418 19.14 20.85 -7.60
N LYS A 419 20.43 20.94 -7.96
CA LYS A 419 21.21 22.18 -8.07
C LYS A 419 21.16 23.01 -6.79
N LEU A 420 21.17 22.38 -5.63
CA LEU A 420 21.13 23.03 -4.32
C LEU A 420 22.52 23.50 -3.90
N PRO A 421 22.61 24.53 -3.06
CA PRO A 421 23.85 24.85 -2.34
C PRO A 421 24.35 23.64 -1.53
N ALA A 422 25.66 23.43 -1.48
CA ALA A 422 26.27 22.36 -0.71
C ALA A 422 25.90 22.45 0.78
N GLY A 423 25.53 21.33 1.40
CA GLY A 423 25.12 21.23 2.80
C GLY A 423 23.69 21.70 3.07
N ARG A 424 22.86 21.90 2.04
CA ARG A 424 21.46 22.25 2.16
C ARG A 424 20.62 21.13 2.80
N LEU A 425 20.89 19.88 2.48
CA LEU A 425 20.10 18.76 2.95
C LEU A 425 20.43 18.41 4.41
N ASN A 426 19.39 18.37 5.26
CA ASN A 426 19.53 17.99 6.66
C ASN A 426 19.98 16.52 6.79
N PRO A 427 21.06 16.21 7.53
CA PRO A 427 21.53 14.84 7.73
C PRO A 427 20.70 14.02 8.72
N GLN A 428 19.88 14.64 9.56
CA GLN A 428 19.10 13.96 10.58
C GLN A 428 17.79 13.44 9.99
N PRO A 429 17.45 12.15 10.15
CA PRO A 429 16.12 11.65 9.78
C PRO A 429 15.01 12.40 10.51
N GLY A 430 13.91 12.63 9.81
CA GLY A 430 12.69 13.16 10.41
C GLY A 430 11.90 12.09 11.19
N TYR A 431 10.72 12.46 11.68
CA TYR A 431 9.83 11.54 12.38
C TYR A 431 9.10 10.60 11.40
N HIS A 432 9.04 9.31 11.74
CA HIS A 432 8.12 8.37 11.09
C HIS A 432 6.66 8.72 11.47
N THR A 433 5.71 8.27 10.66
CA THR A 433 4.28 8.63 10.75
C THR A 433 3.73 8.67 12.17
N VAL A 434 3.83 7.59 12.95
CA VAL A 434 3.21 7.53 14.29
C VAL A 434 3.84 8.56 15.23
N LYS A 435 5.18 8.71 15.20
CA LYS A 435 5.88 9.69 16.02
C LYS A 435 5.57 11.12 15.58
N MET A 436 5.45 11.38 14.28
CA MET A 436 5.08 12.68 13.72
C MET A 436 3.70 13.15 14.23
N TRP A 437 2.72 12.25 14.22
CA TRP A 437 1.39 12.54 14.77
C TRP A 437 1.40 12.66 16.29
N GLU A 438 2.20 11.88 17.00
CA GLU A 438 2.41 12.04 18.45
C GLU A 438 2.97 13.42 18.76
N GLN A 439 4.00 13.89 18.05
CA GLN A 439 4.58 15.22 18.23
C GLN A 439 3.61 16.35 17.89
N PHE A 440 2.79 16.18 16.86
CA PHE A 440 1.72 17.11 16.54
C PHE A 440 0.63 17.16 17.62
N CYS A 441 0.24 16.02 18.18
CA CYS A 441 -0.80 15.94 19.21
C CYS A 441 -0.28 16.29 20.63
N THR A 442 1.01 16.46 20.82
CA THR A 442 1.62 16.86 22.09
C THR A 442 1.73 18.39 22.16
N PRO A 443 1.30 19.04 23.26
CA PRO A 443 1.51 20.47 23.48
C PRO A 443 2.99 20.88 23.40
N ALA A 444 3.27 22.10 22.94
CA ALA A 444 4.66 22.59 22.80
C ALA A 444 5.38 22.63 24.16
N GLU A 445 4.70 23.02 25.22
CA GLU A 445 5.23 23.05 26.58
C GLU A 445 5.53 21.63 27.16
N GLN A 446 5.00 20.58 26.54
CA GLN A 446 5.28 19.18 26.87
C GLN A 446 6.28 18.53 25.90
N GLY A 447 6.89 19.32 25.02
CA GLY A 447 7.92 18.89 24.09
C GLY A 447 7.41 18.47 22.71
N GLY A 448 6.17 18.79 22.35
CA GLY A 448 5.66 18.63 21.01
C GLY A 448 6.28 19.68 20.07
N ASP A 449 6.96 19.21 19.01
CA ASP A 449 7.77 20.06 18.14
C ASP A 449 7.24 20.14 16.69
N ILE A 450 6.10 19.54 16.39
CA ILE A 450 5.36 19.72 15.13
C ILE A 450 4.15 20.62 15.39
N ASP A 451 4.05 21.73 14.66
CA ASP A 451 2.95 22.70 14.81
C ASP A 451 2.00 22.69 13.62
N THR A 452 2.49 22.34 12.45
CA THR A 452 1.69 22.28 11.22
C THR A 452 1.90 20.96 10.51
N ILE A 453 0.81 20.28 10.17
CA ILE A 453 0.85 19.11 9.27
C ILE A 453 0.03 19.42 8.02
N TRP A 454 0.62 19.18 6.85
CA TRP A 454 -0.09 19.13 5.59
C TRP A 454 -0.33 17.67 5.18
N VAL A 455 -1.58 17.27 5.07
CA VAL A 455 -2.03 15.94 4.65
C VAL A 455 -2.47 15.98 3.20
N GLN A 456 -1.94 15.09 2.36
CA GLN A 456 -2.42 14.92 0.98
C GLN A 456 -2.82 13.48 0.68
N VAL A 457 -3.98 13.31 0.02
CA VAL A 457 -4.48 12.06 -0.58
C VAL A 457 -4.59 10.90 0.42
N THR A 458 -4.86 11.19 1.70
CA THR A 458 -5.01 10.16 2.74
C THR A 458 -5.92 10.64 3.88
N ASN A 459 -6.42 9.70 4.71
CA ASN A 459 -7.43 9.95 5.75
C ASN A 459 -6.94 9.47 7.14
N PRO A 460 -5.95 10.16 7.76
CA PRO A 460 -5.40 9.78 9.07
C PRO A 460 -6.43 9.83 10.20
N GLY A 461 -7.44 10.70 10.15
CA GLY A 461 -8.53 10.75 11.12
C GLY A 461 -9.37 9.46 11.23
N GLN A 462 -9.18 8.51 10.28
CA GLN A 462 -9.78 7.18 10.33
C GLN A 462 -8.72 6.07 10.33
N SER A 463 -7.53 6.31 9.79
CA SER A 463 -6.54 5.25 9.53
C SER A 463 -5.39 5.15 10.52
N LEU A 464 -5.13 6.17 11.35
CA LEU A 464 -4.12 6.08 12.40
C LEU A 464 -4.53 5.10 13.49
N PRO A 465 -3.57 4.42 14.15
CA PRO A 465 -3.89 3.61 15.33
C PRO A 465 -4.20 4.50 16.53
N ASN A 466 -4.96 3.98 17.50
CA ASN A 466 -5.26 4.69 18.75
C ASN A 466 -5.76 6.12 18.51
N LEU A 467 -6.85 6.26 17.71
CA LEU A 467 -7.38 7.56 17.28
C LEU A 467 -7.76 8.50 18.42
N GLN A 468 -8.01 7.97 19.64
CA GLN A 468 -8.29 8.81 20.81
C GLN A 468 -7.14 9.81 21.08
N LYS A 469 -5.89 9.40 20.92
CA LYS A 469 -4.74 10.33 21.03
C LYS A 469 -4.82 11.49 20.03
N LEU A 470 -5.21 11.23 18.78
CA LEU A 470 -5.34 12.27 17.76
C LEU A 470 -6.48 13.22 18.09
N PHE A 471 -7.67 12.70 18.41
CA PHE A 471 -8.84 13.54 18.65
C PHE A 471 -8.66 14.39 19.92
N GLN A 472 -8.16 13.81 21.00
CA GLN A 472 -7.88 14.54 22.24
C GLN A 472 -6.81 15.61 22.06
N GLY A 473 -5.71 15.25 21.35
CA GLY A 473 -4.61 16.18 21.08
C GLY A 473 -5.05 17.38 20.23
N LYS A 474 -5.75 17.16 19.12
CA LYS A 474 -6.16 18.23 18.21
C LYS A 474 -7.22 19.17 18.82
N GLN A 475 -8.17 18.65 19.58
CA GLN A 475 -9.21 19.47 20.20
C GLN A 475 -8.70 20.42 21.29
N GLY A 476 -7.59 20.05 21.95
CA GLY A 476 -6.97 20.85 23.02
C GLY A 476 -5.91 21.85 22.57
N LEU A 477 -5.51 21.87 21.26
CA LEU A 477 -4.30 22.59 20.81
C LEU A 477 -4.64 23.65 19.76
N GLN A 478 -4.89 24.88 20.23
CA GLN A 478 -5.19 26.03 19.34
C GLN A 478 -4.01 26.46 18.48
N GLU A 479 -2.77 26.27 18.94
CA GLU A 479 -1.55 26.58 18.20
C GLU A 479 -1.23 25.61 17.07
N LYS A 480 -1.84 24.42 17.06
CA LYS A 480 -1.61 23.40 16.03
C LYS A 480 -2.50 23.61 14.82
N PHE A 481 -1.92 23.49 13.62
CA PHE A 481 -2.63 23.77 12.38
C PHE A 481 -2.62 22.57 11.43
N LEU A 482 -3.79 22.10 11.01
CA LEU A 482 -3.96 20.96 10.13
C LEU A 482 -4.47 21.37 8.75
N ILE A 483 -3.66 21.14 7.72
CA ILE A 483 -3.99 21.36 6.31
C ILE A 483 -4.34 20.01 5.69
N VAL A 484 -5.46 19.92 4.97
CA VAL A 484 -5.91 18.68 4.34
C VAL A 484 -6.29 18.90 2.88
N SER A 485 -5.56 18.28 1.97
CA SER A 485 -5.91 18.19 0.55
C SER A 485 -6.63 16.88 0.31
N ASP A 486 -7.89 16.92 -0.06
CA ASP A 486 -8.70 15.73 -0.32
C ASP A 486 -9.74 16.00 -1.43
N VAL A 487 -10.29 14.90 -1.93
CA VAL A 487 -11.32 14.87 -2.98
C VAL A 487 -12.71 15.04 -2.39
N TYR A 488 -12.93 14.46 -1.19
CA TYR A 488 -14.19 14.39 -0.48
C TYR A 488 -14.05 14.78 0.98
N PRO A 489 -15.11 15.20 1.66
CA PRO A 489 -15.13 15.29 3.11
C PRO A 489 -14.84 13.92 3.75
N THR A 490 -13.99 13.90 4.78
CA THR A 490 -13.55 12.70 5.50
C THR A 490 -13.43 13.00 6.99
N ALA A 491 -13.23 11.98 7.81
CA ALA A 491 -12.94 12.17 9.24
C ALA A 491 -11.72 13.11 9.46
N THR A 492 -10.76 13.12 8.53
CA THR A 492 -9.61 14.04 8.61
C THR A 492 -9.99 15.48 8.27
N THR A 493 -10.82 15.72 7.25
CA THR A 493 -11.24 17.08 6.92
C THR A 493 -12.10 17.72 8.01
N GLN A 494 -12.81 16.92 8.81
CA GLN A 494 -13.54 17.42 9.98
C GLN A 494 -12.62 18.01 11.05
N LEU A 495 -11.37 17.57 11.12
CA LEU A 495 -10.34 18.08 12.03
C LEU A 495 -9.52 19.23 11.43
N ALA A 496 -9.58 19.44 10.13
CA ALA A 496 -8.72 20.38 9.42
C ALA A 496 -9.01 21.83 9.78
N ASP A 497 -7.96 22.67 9.78
CA ASP A 497 -8.07 24.12 9.85
C ASP A 497 -8.18 24.72 8.44
N LEU A 498 -7.50 24.12 7.46
CA LEU A 498 -7.58 24.48 6.05
C LEU A 498 -7.84 23.22 5.20
N ILE A 499 -8.89 23.26 4.37
CA ILE A 499 -9.24 22.22 3.42
C ILE A 499 -8.95 22.71 2.01
N LEU A 500 -8.23 21.91 1.23
CA LEU A 500 -7.88 22.17 -0.17
C LEU A 500 -8.54 21.12 -1.07
N PRO A 501 -9.26 21.53 -2.13
CA PRO A 501 -9.92 20.60 -3.03
C PRO A 501 -8.92 19.99 -4.01
N SER A 502 -8.85 18.65 -4.08
CA SER A 502 -7.93 17.92 -4.97
C SER A 502 -8.61 17.38 -6.22
N ALA A 503 -7.90 17.43 -7.36
CA ALA A 503 -8.22 16.69 -8.56
C ALA A 503 -7.91 15.19 -8.36
N MET A 504 -8.73 14.32 -8.94
CA MET A 504 -8.53 12.88 -8.77
C MET A 504 -8.36 12.14 -10.08
N TRP A 505 -7.49 11.14 -10.09
CA TRP A 505 -7.32 10.16 -11.16
C TRP A 505 -7.22 10.82 -12.55
N VAL A 506 -8.20 10.56 -13.46
CA VAL A 506 -8.19 11.09 -14.84
C VAL A 506 -8.57 12.57 -14.97
N GLU A 507 -8.79 13.26 -13.85
CA GLU A 507 -8.87 14.73 -13.81
C GLU A 507 -7.48 15.39 -13.88
N LYS A 508 -6.41 14.61 -13.78
CA LYS A 508 -5.00 15.03 -13.86
C LYS A 508 -4.14 14.03 -14.62
N ASN A 509 -2.93 14.41 -14.99
CA ASN A 509 -1.91 13.47 -15.43
C ASN A 509 -1.46 12.59 -14.26
N GLY A 510 -0.83 11.46 -14.57
CA GLY A 510 -0.26 10.66 -13.53
C GLY A 510 0.53 9.45 -13.99
N ILE A 511 1.37 8.98 -13.10
CA ILE A 511 2.18 7.79 -13.28
C ILE A 511 2.31 7.06 -11.95
N PHE A 512 1.97 5.77 -11.92
CA PHE A 512 1.98 4.90 -10.74
C PHE A 512 3.02 3.78 -10.88
N GLY A 513 3.53 3.28 -9.75
CA GLY A 513 4.27 2.03 -9.66
C GLY A 513 3.46 0.96 -8.91
N ASN A 514 3.18 -0.18 -9.56
CA ASN A 514 2.40 -1.27 -8.97
C ASN A 514 3.26 -2.28 -8.17
N SER A 515 2.61 -3.33 -7.61
CA SER A 515 3.30 -4.30 -6.74
C SER A 515 4.35 -5.17 -7.43
N GLU A 516 4.31 -5.30 -8.76
CA GLU A 516 5.29 -6.08 -9.55
C GLU A 516 6.40 -5.22 -10.19
N ARG A 517 6.67 -4.02 -9.67
CA ARG A 517 7.66 -3.08 -10.22
C ARG A 517 7.25 -2.46 -11.57
N ARG A 518 5.97 -2.53 -11.96
CA ARG A 518 5.48 -1.98 -13.23
C ARG A 518 5.09 -0.54 -13.05
N THR A 519 5.77 0.36 -13.77
CA THR A 519 5.41 1.78 -13.88
C THR A 519 4.35 1.95 -14.96
N GLN A 520 3.24 2.65 -14.63
CA GLN A 520 2.04 2.80 -15.48
C GLN A 520 1.58 4.25 -15.51
N GLN A 521 1.18 4.75 -16.66
CA GLN A 521 0.90 6.17 -16.92
C GLN A 521 -0.48 6.40 -17.53
N TRP A 522 -1.01 7.60 -17.28
CA TRP A 522 -2.18 8.15 -17.97
C TRP A 522 -2.07 9.66 -18.12
N PHE A 523 -2.83 10.20 -19.08
CA PHE A 523 -2.99 11.65 -19.25
C PHE A 523 -4.37 12.08 -18.77
N LYS A 524 -4.50 13.36 -18.43
CA LYS A 524 -5.77 14.02 -18.11
C LYS A 524 -6.81 13.75 -19.19
N MET A 525 -8.03 13.45 -18.79
CA MET A 525 -9.14 13.10 -19.69
C MET A 525 -10.36 14.01 -19.51
N VAL A 526 -10.56 14.53 -18.31
CA VAL A 526 -11.69 15.40 -17.94
C VAL A 526 -11.21 16.51 -17.02
N GLU A 527 -11.96 17.61 -16.96
CA GLU A 527 -11.67 18.71 -16.03
C GLU A 527 -12.04 18.35 -14.58
N PRO A 528 -11.23 18.79 -13.59
CA PRO A 528 -11.62 18.71 -12.19
C PRO A 528 -12.81 19.65 -11.89
N PRO A 529 -13.66 19.33 -10.89
CA PRO A 529 -14.82 20.16 -10.57
C PRO A 529 -14.44 21.45 -9.83
N GLY A 530 -15.06 22.56 -10.23
CA GLY A 530 -14.85 23.86 -9.58
C GLY A 530 -13.39 24.29 -9.56
N GLU A 531 -12.89 24.65 -8.38
CA GLU A 531 -11.52 25.07 -8.18
C GLU A 531 -10.58 23.94 -7.67
N ALA A 532 -11.00 22.67 -7.83
CA ALA A 532 -10.12 21.55 -7.47
C ALA A 532 -8.85 21.55 -8.33
N ARG A 533 -7.70 21.31 -7.68
CA ARG A 533 -6.36 21.40 -8.29
C ARG A 533 -5.58 20.11 -8.05
N ASP A 534 -4.64 19.83 -8.93
CA ASP A 534 -3.67 18.75 -8.80
C ASP A 534 -2.82 18.90 -7.53
N ASP A 535 -2.56 17.83 -6.81
CA ASP A 535 -1.75 17.84 -5.59
C ASP A 535 -0.29 18.24 -5.88
N LEU A 536 0.22 17.93 -7.09
CA LEU A 536 1.50 18.41 -7.59
C LEU A 536 1.48 19.94 -7.76
N TRP A 537 0.45 20.48 -8.42
CA TRP A 537 0.29 21.92 -8.56
C TRP A 537 0.21 22.63 -7.20
N GLN A 538 -0.54 22.07 -6.25
CA GLN A 538 -0.65 22.64 -4.90
C GLN A 538 0.72 22.79 -4.24
N THR A 539 1.57 21.76 -4.35
CA THR A 539 2.93 21.75 -3.80
C THR A 539 3.81 22.81 -4.48
N ILE A 540 3.76 22.90 -5.82
CA ILE A 540 4.53 23.88 -6.60
C ILE A 540 4.05 25.31 -6.33
N ALA A 541 2.74 25.53 -6.22
CA ALA A 541 2.17 26.87 -5.96
C ALA A 541 2.53 27.38 -4.56
N VAL A 542 2.54 26.52 -3.53
CA VAL A 542 3.03 26.88 -2.20
C VAL A 542 4.54 27.19 -2.24
N ALA A 543 5.33 26.36 -2.95
CA ALA A 543 6.77 26.61 -3.11
C ALA A 543 7.02 27.97 -3.80
N HIS A 544 6.23 28.30 -4.83
CA HIS A 544 6.35 29.57 -5.53
C HIS A 544 5.93 30.75 -4.64
N ARG A 545 4.87 30.63 -3.86
CA ARG A 545 4.46 31.67 -2.91
C ARG A 545 5.56 31.97 -1.90
N LEU A 546 6.30 30.96 -1.42
CA LEU A 546 7.48 31.14 -0.57
C LEU A 546 8.65 31.81 -1.34
N PHE A 547 8.85 31.45 -2.62
CA PHE A 547 9.85 32.05 -3.48
C PHE A 547 9.58 33.56 -3.70
N GLU A 548 8.33 33.97 -3.94
CA GLU A 548 7.89 35.38 -4.04
C GLU A 548 8.13 36.18 -2.75
N ARG A 549 8.08 35.50 -1.61
CA ARG A 549 8.34 36.07 -0.29
C ARG A 549 9.82 36.04 0.13
N ASP A 550 10.73 35.77 -0.85
CA ASP A 550 12.18 35.69 -0.62
C ASP A 550 12.61 34.58 0.35
N PHE A 551 11.80 33.53 0.54
CA PHE A 551 12.22 32.38 1.34
C PHE A 551 13.39 31.65 0.63
N ALA A 552 14.59 31.78 1.22
CA ALA A 552 15.85 31.33 0.60
C ALA A 552 15.86 29.85 0.17
N GLY A 553 15.09 29.00 0.86
CA GLY A 553 14.97 27.57 0.56
C GLY A 553 14.35 27.26 -0.79
N MET A 554 13.54 28.13 -1.36
CA MET A 554 12.90 27.91 -2.66
C MET A 554 13.77 28.37 -3.84
N ARG A 555 15.08 28.61 -3.60
CA ARG A 555 16.07 28.98 -4.63
C ARG A 555 17.13 27.89 -4.79
N ASP A 556 17.47 27.60 -6.04
CA ASP A 556 18.63 26.79 -6.36
C ASP A 556 19.96 27.55 -6.15
N SER A 557 21.11 26.96 -6.43
CA SER A 557 22.44 27.58 -6.29
C SER A 557 22.68 28.76 -7.23
N GLU A 558 21.85 28.91 -8.27
CA GLU A 558 21.90 30.02 -9.22
C GLU A 558 20.84 31.09 -8.94
N GLY A 559 20.05 30.92 -7.84
CA GLY A 559 19.01 31.85 -7.42
C GLY A 559 17.67 31.68 -8.15
N ARG A 560 17.52 30.64 -8.98
CA ARG A 560 16.29 30.33 -9.72
C ARG A 560 15.29 29.61 -8.84
N PHE A 561 14.03 29.62 -9.26
CA PHE A 561 12.98 28.88 -8.56
C PHE A 561 13.25 27.36 -8.55
N LEU A 562 13.10 26.71 -7.41
CA LEU A 562 13.44 25.29 -7.22
C LEU A 562 12.66 24.33 -8.15
N PHE A 563 11.47 24.72 -8.59
CA PHE A 563 10.61 23.97 -9.53
C PHE A 563 10.49 24.67 -10.89
N GLU A 564 11.54 25.40 -11.33
CA GLU A 564 11.53 26.03 -12.64
C GLU A 564 11.37 24.99 -13.76
N VAL A 565 10.41 25.23 -14.63
CA VAL A 565 10.18 24.41 -15.86
C VAL A 565 10.38 25.33 -17.06
N LEU A 566 11.11 24.85 -18.04
CA LEU A 566 11.40 25.59 -19.28
C LEU A 566 10.56 25.02 -20.43
N ASP A 567 10.10 25.90 -21.33
CA ASP A 567 9.50 25.51 -22.61
C ASP A 567 10.57 24.99 -23.62
N GLU A 568 10.14 24.56 -24.79
CA GLU A 568 11.02 24.07 -25.85
C GLU A 568 12.03 25.14 -26.34
N SER A 569 11.77 26.43 -26.10
CA SER A 569 12.67 27.53 -26.42
C SER A 569 13.64 27.90 -25.30
N GLY A 570 13.57 27.20 -24.16
CA GLY A 570 14.39 27.45 -22.97
C GLY A 570 13.91 28.61 -22.12
N ARG A 571 12.67 29.05 -22.22
CA ARG A 571 12.10 30.13 -21.39
C ARG A 571 11.33 29.56 -20.20
N PRO A 572 11.43 30.16 -18.99
CA PRO A 572 10.64 29.74 -17.85
C PRO A 572 9.12 29.86 -18.10
N VAL A 573 8.36 28.80 -17.74
CA VAL A 573 6.91 28.78 -17.79
C VAL A 573 6.37 28.92 -16.38
N PRO A 574 5.41 29.82 -16.11
CA PRO A 574 4.86 30.05 -14.77
C PRO A 574 3.87 28.93 -14.38
N VAL A 575 4.39 27.73 -14.16
CA VAL A 575 3.61 26.50 -13.87
C VAL A 575 2.85 26.53 -12.53
N TRP A 576 3.13 27.50 -11.67
CA TRP A 576 2.37 27.80 -10.45
C TRP A 576 1.06 28.55 -10.72
N GLN A 577 0.88 29.11 -11.92
CA GLN A 577 -0.40 29.64 -12.39
C GLN A 577 -1.17 28.49 -13.04
N TRP A 578 -2.39 28.24 -12.57
CA TRP A 578 -3.19 27.11 -13.04
C TRP A 578 -3.48 27.13 -14.54
N GLU A 579 -3.63 28.32 -15.09
CA GLU A 579 -3.89 28.52 -16.52
C GLU A 579 -2.74 28.00 -17.41
N ASN A 580 -1.52 28.03 -16.91
CA ASN A 580 -0.31 27.60 -17.62
C ASN A 580 0.17 26.20 -17.23
N TYR A 581 -0.39 25.61 -16.19
CA TYR A 581 0.11 24.36 -15.60
C TYR A 581 0.13 23.19 -16.60
N TYR A 582 -0.88 23.11 -17.48
CA TYR A 582 -0.97 22.08 -18.51
C TYR A 582 -0.39 22.49 -19.89
N ASP A 583 0.09 23.72 -20.06
CA ASP A 583 0.75 24.16 -21.30
C ASP A 583 2.07 23.43 -21.54
N VAL A 584 2.72 23.05 -20.45
CA VAL A 584 3.87 22.14 -20.42
C VAL A 584 3.52 20.94 -19.57
N ASN A 585 4.08 19.78 -19.91
CA ASN A 585 3.85 18.57 -19.13
C ASN A 585 4.79 18.56 -17.89
N VAL A 586 4.35 19.20 -16.80
CA VAL A 586 5.14 19.31 -15.55
C VAL A 586 5.48 17.92 -14.99
N ASP A 587 4.53 16.97 -15.06
CA ASP A 587 4.75 15.58 -14.66
C ASP A 587 5.94 14.97 -15.41
N LYS A 588 6.04 15.21 -16.71
CA LYS A 588 7.15 14.74 -17.53
C LYS A 588 8.49 15.34 -17.07
N HIS A 589 8.55 16.64 -16.84
CA HIS A 589 9.78 17.31 -16.41
C HIS A 589 10.27 16.72 -15.06
N LEU A 590 9.41 16.59 -14.08
CA LEU A 590 9.79 16.06 -12.78
C LEU A 590 10.08 14.55 -12.83
N PHE A 591 9.35 13.79 -13.65
CA PHE A 591 9.64 12.38 -13.83
C PHE A 591 11.00 12.15 -14.50
N GLU A 592 11.36 12.90 -15.53
CA GLU A 592 12.66 12.80 -16.20
C GLU A 592 13.82 13.25 -15.28
N GLU A 593 13.61 14.24 -14.41
CA GLU A 593 14.55 14.59 -13.34
C GLU A 593 14.70 13.43 -12.35
N TYR A 594 13.58 12.87 -11.88
CA TYR A 594 13.57 11.73 -10.96
C TYR A 594 14.23 10.49 -11.58
N ARG A 595 13.98 10.19 -12.84
CA ARG A 595 14.52 9.02 -13.55
C ARG A 595 16.03 8.91 -13.46
N GLN A 596 16.74 10.02 -13.31
CA GLN A 596 18.20 10.03 -13.16
C GLN A 596 18.65 9.48 -11.80
N PHE A 597 17.82 9.59 -10.75
CA PHE A 597 18.11 9.02 -9.44
C PHE A 597 17.98 7.49 -9.42
N THR A 598 17.12 6.91 -10.26
CA THR A 598 16.78 5.48 -10.19
C THR A 598 17.95 4.56 -10.56
N ARG A 599 18.87 5.04 -11.37
CA ARG A 599 20.07 4.29 -11.83
C ARG A 599 20.99 3.87 -10.68
N TYR A 600 21.00 4.60 -9.59
CA TYR A 600 21.86 4.31 -8.44
C TYR A 600 21.62 2.90 -7.84
N LYS A 601 20.38 2.42 -7.86
CA LYS A 601 20.00 1.08 -7.37
C LYS A 601 19.58 0.15 -8.51
N HIS A 602 20.04 0.40 -9.72
CA HIS A 602 19.69 -0.45 -10.86
C HIS A 602 18.16 -0.61 -11.04
N GLN A 603 17.44 0.51 -10.87
CA GLN A 603 16.00 0.61 -11.01
C GLN A 603 15.64 1.46 -12.23
N ASP A 604 16.36 1.29 -13.34
CA ASP A 604 16.25 2.13 -14.53
C ASP A 604 14.83 2.16 -15.07
N LEU A 605 14.31 3.38 -15.24
CA LEU A 605 13.01 3.65 -15.83
C LEU A 605 13.15 4.02 -17.30
N ALA A 606 12.15 3.66 -18.12
CA ALA A 606 12.02 4.16 -19.49
C ALA A 606 11.70 5.66 -19.48
N PRO A 607 11.89 6.37 -20.62
CA PRO A 607 11.39 7.73 -20.79
C PRO A 607 9.87 7.84 -20.52
N TYR A 608 9.43 9.01 -20.07
CA TYR A 608 8.04 9.25 -19.67
C TYR A 608 7.01 8.82 -20.70
N ASP A 609 7.26 9.07 -21.97
CA ASP A 609 6.27 8.84 -23.04
C ASP A 609 6.10 7.35 -23.43
N GLU A 610 6.93 6.45 -22.89
CA GLU A 610 6.92 5.03 -23.23
C GLU A 610 5.82 4.21 -22.48
N TYR A 611 5.25 4.75 -21.42
CA TYR A 611 4.40 3.96 -20.53
C TYR A 611 2.94 3.82 -20.96
N VAL A 612 2.36 4.81 -21.67
CA VAL A 612 0.99 4.70 -22.20
C VAL A 612 0.91 3.70 -23.36
N PRO A 613 1.81 3.74 -24.37
CA PRO A 613 1.79 2.77 -25.47
C PRO A 613 1.97 1.33 -24.99
N THR A 614 2.90 1.11 -24.06
CA THR A 614 3.24 -0.23 -23.52
C THR A 614 2.28 -0.72 -22.43
N ARG A 615 1.39 0.13 -21.90
CA ARG A 615 0.55 -0.13 -20.70
C ARG A 615 1.36 -0.36 -19.44
N GLY A 616 2.56 0.20 -19.41
CA GLY A 616 3.51 0.08 -18.31
C GLY A 616 4.61 -0.94 -18.56
N LEU A 617 5.77 -0.70 -17.94
CA LEU A 617 6.97 -1.53 -18.01
C LEU A 617 7.50 -1.82 -16.61
N ARG A 618 7.97 -3.04 -16.39
CA ARG A 618 8.64 -3.47 -15.13
C ARG A 618 10.11 -3.07 -15.17
N TRP A 619 10.51 -2.23 -14.23
CA TRP A 619 11.91 -1.85 -14.12
C TRP A 619 12.78 -2.99 -13.50
N PRO A 620 14.12 -2.96 -13.74
CA PRO A 620 14.82 -2.08 -14.67
C PRO A 620 14.41 -2.33 -16.11
N VAL A 621 14.43 -1.26 -16.91
CA VAL A 621 14.17 -1.34 -18.34
C VAL A 621 15.44 -1.04 -19.13
N VAL A 622 15.64 -1.72 -20.25
CA VAL A 622 16.83 -1.59 -21.10
C VAL A 622 16.42 -1.19 -22.50
N GLU A 623 17.06 -0.16 -23.03
CA GLU A 623 16.88 0.23 -24.41
C GLU A 623 17.48 -0.83 -25.33
N GLN A 624 16.70 -1.27 -26.31
CA GLN A 624 17.10 -2.26 -27.29
C GLN A 624 17.72 -1.57 -28.54
N PRO A 625 18.55 -2.27 -29.33
CA PRO A 625 19.14 -1.70 -30.52
C PRO A 625 18.15 -1.15 -31.56
N ASN A 626 16.92 -1.58 -31.55
CA ASN A 626 15.83 -1.12 -32.41
C ASN A 626 15.06 0.10 -31.85
N GLY A 627 15.50 0.68 -30.71
CA GLY A 627 14.87 1.81 -30.04
C GLY A 627 13.65 1.47 -29.18
N THR A 628 13.31 0.19 -29.01
CA THR A 628 12.25 -0.23 -28.07
C THR A 628 12.82 -0.47 -26.67
N TRP A 629 11.95 -0.49 -25.66
CA TRP A 629 12.31 -0.71 -24.26
C TRP A 629 11.91 -2.09 -23.78
N ALA A 630 12.87 -2.89 -23.28
CA ALA A 630 12.62 -4.20 -22.70
C ALA A 630 12.52 -4.13 -21.18
N GLU A 631 11.48 -4.73 -20.62
CA GLU A 631 11.27 -4.84 -19.19
C GLU A 631 11.97 -6.03 -18.56
N THR A 632 12.25 -5.98 -17.25
CA THR A 632 12.83 -7.07 -16.47
C THR A 632 11.73 -7.83 -15.71
N ARG A 633 11.59 -9.14 -15.98
CA ARG A 633 10.59 -9.98 -15.30
C ARG A 633 11.08 -10.46 -13.93
N PHE A 634 12.25 -11.04 -13.86
CA PHE A 634 12.82 -11.60 -12.64
C PHE A 634 14.09 -10.86 -12.27
N ARG A 635 14.16 -10.39 -11.01
CA ARG A 635 15.34 -9.70 -10.46
C ARG A 635 16.34 -10.72 -9.96
N PHE A 636 17.61 -10.34 -9.96
CA PHE A 636 18.74 -11.11 -9.44
C PHE A 636 19.07 -12.41 -10.19
N VAL A 637 18.42 -12.67 -11.32
CA VAL A 637 18.57 -13.92 -12.10
C VAL A 637 19.26 -13.63 -13.42
N GLU A 638 20.32 -14.41 -13.72
CA GLU A 638 21.06 -14.35 -14.98
C GLU A 638 20.13 -14.54 -16.18
N GLY A 639 20.32 -13.73 -17.21
CA GLY A 639 19.53 -13.77 -18.44
C GLY A 639 18.16 -13.11 -18.34
N SER A 640 17.71 -12.73 -17.12
CA SER A 640 16.48 -11.95 -16.90
C SER A 640 16.79 -10.55 -16.37
N ASP A 641 17.71 -10.42 -15.43
CA ASP A 641 18.14 -9.15 -14.84
C ASP A 641 19.42 -8.67 -15.53
N PRO A 642 19.39 -7.47 -16.16
CA PRO A 642 20.55 -6.96 -16.90
C PRO A 642 21.79 -6.67 -16.05
N TYR A 643 21.65 -6.63 -14.72
CA TYR A 643 22.72 -6.35 -13.77
C TYR A 643 23.36 -7.60 -13.15
N VAL A 644 22.87 -8.78 -13.50
CA VAL A 644 23.47 -10.04 -13.06
C VAL A 644 24.57 -10.46 -14.04
N GLU A 645 25.75 -10.71 -13.49
CA GLU A 645 26.93 -11.12 -14.26
C GLU A 645 26.76 -12.51 -14.88
N ALA A 646 27.23 -12.67 -16.10
CA ALA A 646 27.20 -13.95 -16.81
C ALA A 646 27.98 -15.03 -16.05
N GLY A 647 27.39 -16.21 -15.90
CA GLY A 647 27.98 -17.37 -15.22
C GLY A 647 27.76 -17.41 -13.70
N THR A 648 27.05 -16.41 -13.12
CA THR A 648 26.75 -16.40 -11.68
C THR A 648 25.43 -17.07 -11.31
N GLY A 649 24.52 -17.22 -12.27
CA GLY A 649 23.16 -17.78 -12.08
C GLY A 649 22.26 -16.84 -11.29
N ILE A 650 22.56 -16.59 -10.00
CA ILE A 650 21.83 -15.64 -9.15
C ILE A 650 22.84 -14.75 -8.44
N GLN A 651 22.55 -13.45 -8.37
CA GLN A 651 23.42 -12.47 -7.73
C GLN A 651 22.60 -11.42 -7.00
N PHE A 652 22.65 -11.42 -5.66
CA PHE A 652 22.00 -10.40 -4.84
C PHE A 652 22.92 -9.19 -4.66
N TYR A 653 23.15 -8.46 -5.74
CA TYR A 653 24.14 -7.37 -5.83
C TYR A 653 23.81 -6.14 -4.97
N HIS A 654 22.66 -6.12 -4.27
CA HIS A 654 22.33 -5.15 -3.22
C HIS A 654 22.55 -5.70 -1.81
N SER A 655 23.03 -6.94 -1.68
CA SER A 655 23.26 -7.56 -0.38
C SER A 655 24.12 -6.67 0.53
N THR A 656 23.83 -6.73 1.82
CA THR A 656 24.63 -6.03 2.84
C THR A 656 26.03 -6.65 3.05
N THR A 657 26.31 -7.76 2.37
CA THR A 657 27.62 -8.45 2.38
C THR A 657 28.27 -8.39 1.00
N GLN A 658 29.62 -8.33 0.97
CA GLN A 658 30.38 -8.17 -0.28
C GLN A 658 30.33 -9.40 -1.22
N ASP A 659 29.82 -10.52 -0.74
CA ASP A 659 29.71 -11.78 -1.49
C ASP A 659 28.43 -11.91 -2.32
N ASN A 660 27.59 -10.87 -2.35
CA ASN A 660 26.35 -10.81 -3.13
C ASN A 660 25.36 -11.94 -2.79
N ARG A 661 25.31 -12.40 -1.53
CA ARG A 661 24.41 -13.45 -1.05
C ARG A 661 23.23 -12.89 -0.28
N ALA A 662 22.07 -13.52 -0.39
CA ALA A 662 20.90 -13.20 0.41
C ALA A 662 21.10 -13.59 1.89
N GLN A 663 20.39 -12.92 2.78
CA GLN A 663 20.46 -13.16 4.22
C GLN A 663 19.26 -13.99 4.68
N VAL A 664 19.50 -15.19 5.18
CA VAL A 664 18.49 -16.06 5.81
C VAL A 664 18.48 -15.79 7.31
N TRP A 665 17.34 -15.32 7.81
CA TRP A 665 17.19 -14.89 9.19
C TRP A 665 16.57 -15.95 10.08
N PHE A 666 17.08 -16.07 11.30
CA PHE A 666 16.39 -16.63 12.44
C PHE A 666 15.83 -15.49 13.30
N HIS A 667 14.57 -15.59 13.71
CA HIS A 667 13.98 -14.77 14.77
C HIS A 667 13.25 -15.66 15.77
N PRO A 668 13.46 -15.48 17.08
CA PRO A 668 12.68 -16.22 18.08
C PRO A 668 11.20 -15.79 18.03
N TYR A 669 10.32 -16.70 18.43
CA TYR A 669 8.91 -16.33 18.65
C TYR A 669 8.79 -15.42 19.88
N GLU A 670 8.05 -14.35 19.73
CA GLU A 670 7.63 -13.46 20.82
C GLU A 670 6.10 -13.40 20.88
N PRO A 671 5.48 -13.25 22.06
CA PRO A 671 4.03 -13.11 22.17
C PRO A 671 3.55 -11.77 21.64
N PRO A 672 2.25 -11.63 21.29
CA PRO A 672 1.66 -10.35 20.91
C PRO A 672 1.82 -9.28 22.00
N ALA A 673 1.91 -8.01 21.57
CA ALA A 673 2.00 -6.87 22.49
C ALA A 673 0.77 -6.72 23.42
N GLU A 674 -0.39 -7.20 22.99
CA GLU A 674 -1.60 -7.22 23.80
C GLU A 674 -2.24 -8.61 23.77
N ILE A 675 -2.47 -9.19 24.96
CA ILE A 675 -3.07 -10.51 25.14
C ILE A 675 -4.46 -10.33 25.78
N PRO A 676 -5.48 -11.07 25.36
CA PRO A 676 -6.77 -11.12 26.03
C PRO A 676 -6.67 -11.51 27.52
N ASP A 677 -7.54 -10.92 28.33
CA ASP A 677 -7.68 -11.20 29.76
C ASP A 677 -9.15 -11.35 30.15
N SER A 678 -9.43 -11.45 31.45
CA SER A 678 -10.81 -11.60 31.98
C SER A 678 -11.71 -10.40 31.67
N THR A 679 -11.14 -9.19 31.50
CA THR A 679 -11.88 -7.97 31.18
C THR A 679 -12.11 -7.82 29.68
N TYR A 680 -11.11 -8.16 28.91
CA TYR A 680 -11.10 -8.08 27.44
C TYR A 680 -10.79 -9.46 26.84
N PRO A 681 -11.78 -10.39 26.85
CA PRO A 681 -11.52 -11.81 26.61
C PRO A 681 -11.38 -12.21 25.14
N LEU A 682 -11.56 -11.29 24.20
CA LEU A 682 -11.53 -11.57 22.77
C LEU A 682 -10.37 -10.83 22.09
N THR A 683 -9.75 -11.45 21.08
CA THR A 683 -8.83 -10.79 20.19
C THR A 683 -9.60 -10.18 19.02
N MET A 684 -9.49 -8.88 18.83
CA MET A 684 -10.01 -8.19 17.66
C MET A 684 -8.96 -8.14 16.56
N THR A 685 -9.33 -8.59 15.36
CA THR A 685 -8.57 -8.36 14.13
C THR A 685 -9.35 -7.46 13.20
N THR A 686 -8.65 -6.55 12.50
CA THR A 686 -9.25 -5.62 11.56
C THR A 686 -8.96 -6.02 10.12
N GLY A 687 -9.76 -5.53 9.17
CA GLY A 687 -9.50 -5.80 7.76
C GLY A 687 -10.41 -5.05 6.81
N ARG A 688 -10.38 -5.47 5.55
CA ARG A 688 -11.17 -4.90 4.44
C ARG A 688 -12.33 -5.78 4.05
N VAL A 689 -13.22 -5.23 3.25
CA VAL A 689 -14.31 -5.93 2.55
C VAL A 689 -14.15 -5.74 1.05
N LEU A 690 -14.76 -6.62 0.25
CA LEU A 690 -14.64 -6.57 -1.22
C LEU A 690 -15.21 -5.26 -1.80
N GLU A 691 -16.31 -4.81 -1.25
CA GLU A 691 -17.11 -3.71 -1.77
C GLU A 691 -16.45 -2.35 -1.58
N HIS A 692 -15.67 -2.17 -0.50
CA HIS A 692 -15.08 -0.89 -0.17
C HIS A 692 -13.56 -0.85 -0.33
N TRP A 693 -13.08 0.32 -0.78
CA TRP A 693 -11.68 0.63 -0.85
C TRP A 693 -11.23 1.36 0.41
N HIS A 694 -10.33 0.72 1.18
CA HIS A 694 -9.68 1.25 2.38
C HIS A 694 -10.69 1.86 3.38
N THR A 695 -10.61 3.17 3.66
CA THR A 695 -11.52 3.92 4.55
C THR A 695 -12.90 4.22 3.94
N GLY A 696 -13.17 3.73 2.73
CA GLY A 696 -14.46 3.94 2.07
C GLY A 696 -14.68 5.32 1.47
N SER A 697 -13.77 6.28 1.68
CA SER A 697 -13.96 7.70 1.30
C SER A 697 -14.42 7.95 -0.14
N MET A 698 -14.11 7.05 -1.07
CA MET A 698 -14.62 7.11 -2.45
C MET A 698 -15.72 6.11 -2.72
N THR A 699 -15.56 4.86 -2.28
CA THR A 699 -16.46 3.77 -2.64
C THR A 699 -17.81 3.85 -1.93
N ARG A 700 -17.91 4.51 -0.78
CA ARG A 700 -19.21 4.79 -0.13
C ARG A 700 -20.05 5.82 -0.88
N ARG A 701 -19.44 6.61 -1.80
CA ARG A 701 -20.14 7.53 -2.71
C ARG A 701 -20.62 6.86 -4.00
N ILE A 702 -20.41 5.55 -4.10
CA ILE A 702 -20.93 4.71 -5.19
C ILE A 702 -22.15 3.96 -4.65
N PRO A 703 -23.39 4.28 -5.11
CA PRO A 703 -24.62 3.74 -4.54
C PRO A 703 -24.66 2.21 -4.50
N GLU A 704 -24.22 1.54 -5.56
CA GLU A 704 -24.24 0.09 -5.70
C GLU A 704 -23.32 -0.59 -4.67
N LEU A 705 -22.14 -0.04 -4.43
CA LEU A 705 -21.20 -0.57 -3.45
C LEU A 705 -21.64 -0.27 -2.02
N SER A 706 -22.21 0.94 -1.80
CA SER A 706 -22.72 1.35 -0.49
C SER A 706 -23.96 0.54 -0.09
N GLN A 707 -24.84 0.19 -1.03
CA GLN A 707 -25.98 -0.69 -0.77
C GLN A 707 -25.54 -2.14 -0.49
N ALA A 708 -24.52 -2.62 -1.19
CA ALA A 708 -23.99 -3.98 -0.99
C ALA A 708 -23.32 -4.17 0.38
N MET A 709 -22.74 -3.12 0.94
CA MET A 709 -22.12 -3.10 2.27
C MET A 709 -22.30 -1.73 2.94
N PRO A 710 -23.47 -1.49 3.58
CA PRO A 710 -23.82 -0.14 4.04
C PRO A 710 -23.07 0.33 5.28
N SER A 711 -22.72 -0.59 6.20
CA SER A 711 -22.06 -0.26 7.47
C SER A 711 -21.09 -1.34 7.93
N ALA A 712 -20.18 -0.96 8.82
CA ALA A 712 -19.29 -1.89 9.50
C ALA A 712 -20.07 -2.78 10.49
N TYR A 713 -19.48 -3.91 10.87
CA TYR A 713 -20.05 -4.92 11.74
C TYR A 713 -18.95 -5.58 12.58
N VAL A 714 -19.33 -6.22 13.66
CA VAL A 714 -18.44 -7.16 14.36
C VAL A 714 -18.84 -8.59 14.02
N GLU A 715 -17.94 -9.31 13.36
CA GLU A 715 -18.15 -10.72 13.03
C GLU A 715 -17.55 -11.61 14.11
N MET A 716 -18.33 -12.60 14.57
CA MET A 716 -17.93 -13.43 15.68
C MET A 716 -18.37 -14.90 15.52
N HIS A 717 -17.69 -15.76 16.28
CA HIS A 717 -18.00 -17.18 16.33
C HIS A 717 -19.35 -17.42 17.00
N PRO A 718 -20.16 -18.41 16.56
CA PRO A 718 -21.48 -18.69 17.15
C PRO A 718 -21.46 -19.00 18.65
N GLU A 719 -20.42 -19.68 19.14
CA GLU A 719 -20.31 -19.97 20.59
C GLU A 719 -19.98 -18.71 21.39
N ASP A 720 -19.10 -17.85 20.89
CA ASP A 720 -18.80 -16.57 21.53
C ASP A 720 -20.04 -15.64 21.58
N ALA A 721 -20.87 -15.70 20.55
CA ALA A 721 -22.14 -14.97 20.50
C ALA A 721 -23.14 -15.55 21.54
N ARG A 722 -23.28 -16.88 21.63
CA ARG A 722 -24.14 -17.56 22.57
C ARG A 722 -23.74 -17.27 24.03
N ASP A 723 -22.43 -17.31 24.31
CA ASP A 723 -21.91 -17.00 25.67
C ASP A 723 -22.22 -15.57 26.13
N ARG A 724 -22.66 -14.69 25.20
CA ARG A 724 -22.97 -13.27 25.40
C ARG A 724 -24.43 -12.90 25.11
N ASP A 725 -25.27 -13.91 24.87
CA ASP A 725 -26.68 -13.75 24.50
C ASP A 725 -26.88 -12.81 23.30
N LEU A 726 -26.06 -13.02 22.22
CA LEU A 726 -26.04 -12.23 21.00
C LEU A 726 -26.50 -13.03 19.78
N GLN A 727 -27.22 -12.34 18.90
CA GLN A 727 -27.64 -12.85 17.59
C GLN A 727 -27.20 -11.88 16.47
N SER A 728 -27.20 -12.36 15.21
CA SER A 728 -26.97 -11.48 14.06
C SER A 728 -28.04 -10.39 14.01
N GLY A 729 -27.61 -9.14 13.86
CA GLY A 729 -28.48 -7.97 13.85
C GLY A 729 -28.58 -7.25 15.20
N ASP A 730 -28.12 -7.86 16.31
CA ASP A 730 -28.12 -7.18 17.61
C ASP A 730 -27.16 -5.99 17.61
N ALA A 731 -27.60 -4.88 18.18
CA ALA A 731 -26.72 -3.76 18.49
C ALA A 731 -25.76 -4.14 19.64
N VAL A 732 -24.48 -3.89 19.45
CA VAL A 732 -23.43 -4.22 20.41
C VAL A 732 -22.48 -3.06 20.63
N VAL A 733 -21.88 -3.01 21.81
CA VAL A 733 -20.72 -2.16 22.12
C VAL A 733 -19.48 -3.05 22.11
N ILE A 734 -18.49 -2.67 21.32
CA ILE A 734 -17.16 -3.25 21.39
C ILE A 734 -16.24 -2.27 22.12
N ARG A 735 -15.52 -2.76 23.11
CA ARG A 735 -14.68 -1.95 24.02
C ARG A 735 -13.28 -2.53 24.10
N SER A 736 -12.28 -1.66 24.07
CA SER A 736 -10.87 -1.98 24.38
C SER A 736 -10.38 -1.12 25.54
N ARG A 737 -9.10 -1.23 25.89
CA ARG A 737 -8.48 -0.33 26.90
C ARG A 737 -8.38 1.14 26.44
N ARG A 738 -8.62 1.42 25.15
CA ARG A 738 -8.43 2.74 24.50
C ARG A 738 -9.73 3.48 24.24
N GLY A 739 -10.83 2.77 24.04
CA GLY A 739 -12.12 3.37 23.72
C GLY A 739 -13.22 2.34 23.51
N GLU A 740 -14.36 2.81 23.05
CA GLU A 740 -15.52 1.98 22.71
C GLU A 740 -16.25 2.51 21.48
N ILE A 741 -16.82 1.61 20.70
CA ILE A 741 -17.68 1.93 19.56
C ILE A 741 -18.92 1.05 19.54
N LYS A 742 -19.99 1.53 18.87
CA LYS A 742 -21.23 0.78 18.68
C LYS A 742 -21.25 0.17 17.28
N LEU A 743 -21.61 -1.09 17.18
CA LEU A 743 -21.67 -1.85 15.93
C LEU A 743 -22.90 -2.76 15.93
N VAL A 744 -23.06 -3.51 14.83
CA VAL A 744 -24.03 -4.59 14.71
C VAL A 744 -23.28 -5.92 14.72
N ALA A 745 -23.79 -6.89 15.47
CA ALA A 745 -23.24 -8.24 15.51
C ALA A 745 -23.57 -9.00 14.21
N TRP A 746 -22.58 -9.71 13.66
CA TRP A 746 -22.76 -10.64 12.56
C TRP A 746 -22.20 -12.01 12.97
N VAL A 747 -23.10 -12.92 13.31
CA VAL A 747 -22.73 -14.24 13.79
C VAL A 747 -22.58 -15.20 12.61
N ASN A 748 -21.44 -15.89 12.55
CA ASN A 748 -21.12 -16.85 11.46
C ASN A 748 -21.27 -16.26 10.05
N GLY A 749 -20.74 -15.05 9.86
CA GLY A 749 -20.80 -14.31 8.60
C GLY A 749 -19.83 -14.84 7.52
N ARG A 750 -19.31 -13.92 6.71
CA ARG A 750 -18.43 -14.24 5.56
C ARG A 750 -17.08 -14.82 5.96
N GLY A 751 -16.51 -14.31 7.07
CA GLY A 751 -15.14 -14.51 7.45
C GLY A 751 -14.93 -15.51 8.58
N ARG A 752 -15.98 -16.02 9.16
CA ARG A 752 -16.00 -17.09 10.18
C ARG A 752 -14.76 -17.08 11.09
N PRO A 753 -14.59 -16.07 11.96
CA PRO A 753 -13.48 -16.03 12.89
C PRO A 753 -13.57 -17.22 13.86
N PRO A 754 -12.44 -17.76 14.35
CA PRO A 754 -12.45 -18.82 15.34
C PRO A 754 -12.93 -18.30 16.69
N ARG A 755 -13.25 -19.23 17.60
CA ARG A 755 -13.63 -18.90 18.98
C ARG A 755 -12.53 -18.05 19.66
N GLY A 756 -12.94 -17.01 20.39
CA GLY A 756 -12.04 -16.06 21.04
C GLY A 756 -11.52 -14.96 20.13
N THR A 757 -11.92 -14.94 18.84
CA THR A 757 -11.52 -13.90 17.87
C THR A 757 -12.73 -13.23 17.26
N VAL A 758 -12.68 -11.91 17.10
CA VAL A 758 -13.68 -11.14 16.37
C VAL A 758 -13.01 -10.36 15.23
N PHE A 759 -13.76 -10.12 14.16
CA PHE A 759 -13.31 -9.33 13.00
C PHE A 759 -14.17 -8.10 12.82
N VAL A 760 -13.53 -6.95 12.60
CA VAL A 760 -14.22 -5.68 12.31
C VAL A 760 -13.59 -5.02 11.08
N PRO A 761 -14.38 -4.69 10.03
CA PRO A 761 -13.87 -3.94 8.89
C PRO A 761 -13.76 -2.43 9.23
N PHE A 762 -12.74 -1.77 8.65
CA PHE A 762 -12.41 -0.36 8.98
C PHE A 762 -12.86 0.67 7.94
N PHE A 763 -13.77 0.32 7.02
CA PHE A 763 -14.18 1.22 5.94
C PHE A 763 -15.19 2.29 6.34
N ASP A 764 -15.82 2.16 7.49
CA ASP A 764 -16.96 3.00 7.91
C ASP A 764 -16.47 4.19 8.73
N GLU A 765 -16.65 5.39 8.18
CA GLU A 765 -16.25 6.66 8.83
C GLU A 765 -17.14 7.04 10.01
N THR A 766 -18.30 6.41 10.16
CA THR A 766 -19.21 6.60 11.30
C THR A 766 -18.89 5.65 12.47
N MET A 767 -18.01 4.67 12.23
CA MET A 767 -17.63 3.61 13.17
C MET A 767 -16.11 3.47 13.18
N LEU A 768 -15.41 4.40 13.84
CA LEU A 768 -13.95 4.53 13.77
C LEU A 768 -13.22 3.44 14.57
N ILE A 769 -13.16 2.23 14.02
CA ILE A 769 -12.60 1.04 14.69
C ILE A 769 -11.17 1.25 15.23
N ASN A 770 -10.40 2.15 14.64
CA ASN A 770 -9.06 2.45 15.09
C ASN A 770 -8.99 3.26 16.40
N GLU A 771 -10.10 3.68 16.96
CA GLU A 771 -10.19 4.10 18.38
C GLU A 771 -9.85 2.94 19.34
N LEU A 772 -10.04 1.69 18.89
CA LEU A 772 -9.81 0.51 19.68
C LEU A 772 -8.44 -0.13 19.48
N THR A 773 -7.74 0.21 18.39
CA THR A 773 -6.45 -0.40 18.04
C THR A 773 -5.30 0.16 18.86
N LEU A 774 -4.28 -0.66 19.10
CA LEU A 774 -3.06 -0.23 19.80
C LEU A 774 -2.05 0.39 18.83
N ASP A 775 -1.20 1.23 19.37
CA ASP A 775 -0.11 1.90 18.67
C ASP A 775 1.27 1.25 18.91
N ALA A 776 1.29 -0.03 19.32
CA ALA A 776 2.52 -0.81 19.40
C ALA A 776 3.12 -1.01 18.01
N LEU A 777 4.43 -0.82 17.90
CA LEU A 777 5.15 -0.76 16.63
C LEU A 777 6.09 -1.94 16.45
N ASP A 778 6.27 -2.37 15.20
CA ASP A 778 7.45 -3.16 14.83
C ASP A 778 8.72 -2.35 15.12
N PRO A 779 9.74 -2.91 15.77
CA PRO A 779 10.91 -2.15 16.24
C PRO A 779 11.75 -1.56 15.11
N PHE A 780 11.68 -2.10 13.90
CA PHE A 780 12.47 -1.67 12.75
C PHE A 780 11.65 -0.82 11.78
N SER A 781 10.57 -1.37 11.27
CA SER A 781 9.72 -0.71 10.28
C SER A 781 8.89 0.45 10.83
N LYS A 782 8.67 0.48 12.15
CA LYS A 782 7.76 1.41 12.82
C LYS A 782 6.30 1.28 12.35
N GLN A 783 5.96 0.13 11.80
CA GLN A 783 4.60 -0.20 11.41
C GLN A 783 3.76 -0.62 12.62
N PRO A 784 2.54 -0.05 12.84
CA PRO A 784 1.72 -0.40 13.98
C PRO A 784 0.98 -1.73 13.81
N ASP A 785 0.64 -2.33 14.96
CA ASP A 785 -0.16 -3.56 15.04
C ASP A 785 -1.66 -3.25 15.05
N TYR A 786 -2.32 -3.49 13.93
CA TYR A 786 -3.78 -3.34 13.79
C TYR A 786 -4.56 -4.64 13.98
N LYS A 787 -3.88 -5.75 14.28
CA LYS A 787 -4.49 -7.09 14.15
C LYS A 787 -4.76 -7.78 15.48
N LYS A 788 -4.30 -7.22 16.60
CA LYS A 788 -4.29 -7.92 17.89
C LYS A 788 -4.64 -7.00 19.06
N SER A 789 -5.83 -6.40 19.03
CA SER A 789 -6.35 -5.64 20.17
C SER A 789 -7.22 -6.55 21.05
N ALA A 790 -7.01 -6.52 22.36
CA ALA A 790 -7.89 -7.22 23.30
C ALA A 790 -9.18 -6.41 23.50
N VAL A 791 -10.33 -7.05 23.34
CA VAL A 791 -11.65 -6.40 23.38
C VAL A 791 -12.68 -7.20 24.15
N GLN A 792 -13.71 -6.49 24.60
CA GLN A 792 -14.98 -7.01 25.10
C GLN A 792 -16.08 -6.66 24.09
N VAL A 793 -17.00 -7.58 23.84
CA VAL A 793 -18.23 -7.35 23.07
C VAL A 793 -19.42 -7.60 23.99
N ILE A 794 -20.27 -6.61 24.14
CA ILE A 794 -21.45 -6.64 25.02
C ILE A 794 -22.68 -6.15 24.25
N LYS A 795 -23.88 -6.62 24.66
CA LYS A 795 -25.15 -6.12 24.10
C LYS A 795 -25.30 -4.63 24.42
N ALA A 796 -25.74 -3.81 23.43
CA ALA A 796 -25.89 -2.38 23.60
C ALA A 796 -27.13 -2.01 24.42
#